data_b9ce0edb9fe327f6e98cda4e0a5bef27
#
_entry.id   b9ce0edb9fe327f6e98cda4e0a5bef27
#
_cell.length_a   1.000
_cell.length_b   1.000
_cell.length_c   1.000
_cell.angle_alpha   90.00
_cell.angle_beta   90.00
_cell.angle_gamma   90.00
#
_symmetry.space_group_name_H-M   'P 1'
#
loop_
_entity.id
_entity.type
_entity.pdbx_description
1 polymer ?
#
loop_
_entity_poly.entity_id
_entity_poly.type
_entity_poly.pdbx_seq_one_letter_code
_entity_poly.pdbx_strand_id
1 'polypeptide(L)'
;MSPTPPFPLRSCLAFLLFSPALAVAQQAPGTVTELESTRVISTAVEQPLPTTTSTDAKTMDQRLIRSFDDLGRRAEPGVNFNRSNESINIRGLDRDRVLTTIDGIRVPWLTDGARSQGPSGGAQGGLDSVDFNGLSAVDIVRGSNSSQVGSGALGGAVQLRTLNPQDLLGNGKTFGSLIKTDYDSADDSWGLNAALAGRYQNTSWLLQGGQRQGHELENAGTSNSFGATRTSANPADTDQQSLLFKLQQDFEGGHKLGFTAEHFDRDYDIDSRSNQGGNYLIGDNSTIKHVRRERLSVDYGFVADIADGLLDHANVIAYWQKLRRNDDQAGTRVVNDARANIPDAVFQMVGGLPGNPYRYPSGAFGRDNQIEKELYGVSGEAGKTLRLTDKSHHLVAGAEFYRIDTQQVSEGYDNCPAFSIDPSNPMYMGPTACDFLHTNQADMPKAEGSQWAIYARDEIGFADNTITLTPGIRYDAYRQQPKAGGDFANNVNPSNEQTLRSSSDHKLSGSLLATWQADDDLLLYAQWAQGFKAPDATQLYMNYGAEGSYLRLGNVDLKPEESNGFEVGAQLGDQRLGGSLALFDNRYKNFIDEDVAVDAATLASIGLDNGDYPLGVTRTQNRSKVHIYGAEATAHWEFLTQWKLWGSVAWAVGKDRQTNQHLSSVAPLSGLIGLGYETDHYGADLMLRAAAARNKVENAGDFKAPGYGVVDLTGYWQPVMLDGVKLQAGLFNALDKKYWNALNVPTGALVQPDDYYSEVGRNFRVSASWQF
;
A
#
# COMPACT_ATOMS: atom_id res chain seq x y z
N MET A 1 -4.07 24.25 -38.33
CA MET A 1 -4.70 25.26 -37.48
C MET A 1 -6.15 24.85 -37.31
N SER A 2 -6.42 24.07 -36.30
CA SER A 2 -7.77 23.70 -35.87
C SER A 2 -7.92 24.18 -34.43
N PRO A 3 -9.04 24.74 -34.01
CA PRO A 3 -9.20 25.28 -32.67
C PRO A 3 -9.38 24.16 -31.66
N THR A 4 -8.62 24.23 -30.60
CA THR A 4 -8.79 23.44 -29.37
C THR A 4 -10.16 23.72 -28.75
N PRO A 5 -10.91 22.72 -28.27
CA PRO A 5 -12.12 22.93 -27.50
C PRO A 5 -11.79 23.46 -26.09
N PRO A 6 -12.64 24.27 -25.49
CA PRO A 6 -12.39 24.84 -24.19
C PRO A 6 -12.59 23.78 -23.10
N PHE A 7 -11.64 23.70 -22.18
CA PHE A 7 -11.74 22.95 -20.94
C PHE A 7 -12.95 23.37 -20.11
N PRO A 8 -13.70 22.45 -19.53
CA PRO A 8 -14.71 22.81 -18.54
C PRO A 8 -14.02 23.17 -17.22
N LEU A 9 -14.07 24.45 -16.84
CA LEU A 9 -13.79 24.89 -15.47
C LEU A 9 -14.74 24.14 -14.52
N ARG A 10 -14.25 23.12 -13.86
CA ARG A 10 -14.94 22.53 -12.71
C ARG A 10 -14.41 23.20 -11.45
N SER A 11 -15.32 23.99 -10.88
CA SER A 11 -15.43 24.41 -9.48
C SER A 11 -14.14 24.86 -8.79
N CYS A 12 -13.75 26.13 -9.01
CA CYS A 12 -12.98 26.87 -8.03
C CYS A 12 -13.79 26.97 -6.73
N LEU A 13 -13.39 26.22 -5.70
CA LEU A 13 -13.79 26.52 -4.34
C LEU A 13 -13.14 27.87 -3.97
N ALA A 14 -13.95 28.93 -3.95
CA ALA A 14 -13.52 30.23 -3.50
C ALA A 14 -13.20 30.17 -2.01
N PHE A 15 -11.91 30.11 -1.66
CA PHE A 15 -11.45 30.40 -0.32
C PHE A 15 -11.72 31.90 -0.03
N LEU A 16 -12.72 32.16 0.77
CA LEU A 16 -12.96 33.47 1.36
C LEU A 16 -11.77 33.82 2.27
N LEU A 17 -10.92 34.71 1.82
CA LEU A 17 -9.90 35.37 2.62
C LEU A 17 -10.59 36.23 3.69
N PHE A 18 -10.82 35.69 4.86
CA PHE A 18 -11.05 36.46 6.06
C PHE A 18 -9.69 36.99 6.54
N SER A 19 -9.46 38.28 6.38
CA SER A 19 -8.35 38.99 7.02
C SER A 19 -8.69 39.16 8.50
N PRO A 20 -8.00 38.52 9.44
CA PRO A 20 -8.12 38.86 10.85
C PRO A 20 -7.29 40.11 11.11
N ALA A 21 -7.89 41.12 11.73
CA ALA A 21 -7.21 42.28 12.24
C ALA A 21 -6.13 41.85 13.27
N LEU A 22 -4.88 42.23 13.02
CA LEU A 22 -3.75 42.05 13.91
C LEU A 22 -3.98 42.77 15.25
N ALA A 23 -4.23 41.99 16.30
CA ALA A 23 -4.00 42.42 17.66
C ALA A 23 -2.62 41.96 18.07
N VAL A 24 -1.64 42.84 18.09
CA VAL A 24 -0.29 42.58 18.60
C VAL A 24 -0.36 42.47 20.12
N ALA A 25 -0.27 41.26 20.64
CA ALA A 25 0.07 41.01 22.03
C ALA A 25 1.53 40.61 22.09
N GLN A 26 2.39 41.48 22.65
CA GLN A 26 3.76 41.18 23.00
C GLN A 26 3.78 40.09 24.09
N GLN A 27 4.32 38.93 23.81
CA GLN A 27 4.72 37.94 24.80
C GLN A 27 6.25 37.71 24.74
N ALA A 28 6.82 37.52 25.91
CA ALA A 28 8.24 37.28 26.15
C ALA A 28 8.73 35.96 25.51
N PRO A 29 10.05 35.82 25.20
CA PRO A 29 10.56 34.64 24.54
C PRO A 29 10.46 33.42 25.45
N GLY A 30 9.57 32.50 25.09
CA GLY A 30 9.45 31.19 25.69
C GLY A 30 10.38 30.20 24.99
N THR A 31 11.17 29.52 25.77
CA THR A 31 11.96 28.36 25.35
C THR A 31 11.08 27.36 24.57
N VAL A 32 11.53 27.01 23.38
CA VAL A 32 10.92 25.95 22.55
C VAL A 32 11.08 24.64 23.31
N THR A 33 10.00 24.15 23.89
CA THR A 33 9.95 22.83 24.50
C THR A 33 9.65 21.83 23.38
N GLU A 34 10.50 20.83 23.22
CA GLU A 34 10.24 19.70 22.32
C GLU A 34 8.85 19.12 22.61
N LEU A 35 8.05 19.01 21.54
CA LEU A 35 6.77 18.34 21.61
C LEU A 35 7.02 16.83 21.71
N GLU A 36 6.82 16.27 22.88
CA GLU A 36 6.59 14.82 22.99
C GLU A 36 5.38 14.46 22.12
N SER A 37 5.58 13.57 21.17
CA SER A 37 4.52 13.08 20.27
C SER A 37 3.38 12.51 21.14
N THR A 38 2.28 13.24 21.22
CA THR A 38 1.10 12.79 21.96
C THR A 38 0.54 11.57 21.26
N ARG A 39 0.74 10.39 21.83
CA ARG A 39 0.13 9.14 21.37
C ARG A 39 -1.38 9.30 21.39
N VAL A 40 -1.96 9.27 20.20
CA VAL A 40 -3.41 9.20 20.05
C VAL A 40 -3.91 7.84 20.48
N ILE A 41 -4.95 7.87 21.24
CA ILE A 41 -5.75 6.83 21.84
C ILE A 41 -5.80 5.50 21.01
N SER A 42 -4.75 4.81 21.00
CA SER A 42 -4.67 3.37 21.14
C SER A 42 -3.51 3.17 22.09
N THR A 43 -3.82 2.76 23.28
CA THR A 43 -2.88 2.46 24.35
C THR A 43 -2.49 3.60 25.29
N ALA A 44 -3.11 3.61 26.45
CA ALA A 44 -2.47 4.05 27.65
C ALA A 44 -1.15 3.26 27.81
N VAL A 45 -0.02 3.96 27.70
CA VAL A 45 1.31 3.53 28.23
C VAL A 45 1.75 2.09 27.82
N GLU A 46 1.45 1.59 26.65
CA GLU A 46 2.18 0.41 26.16
C GLU A 46 3.51 0.86 25.52
N GLN A 47 4.61 0.33 26.03
CA GLN A 47 5.89 0.47 25.34
C GLN A 47 5.75 -0.19 23.95
N PRO A 48 6.27 0.44 22.88
CA PRO A 48 6.19 -0.17 21.55
C PRO A 48 6.87 -1.53 21.60
N LEU A 49 6.25 -2.51 20.93
CA LEU A 49 6.85 -3.83 20.79
C LEU A 49 8.28 -3.69 20.23
N PRO A 50 9.24 -4.51 20.68
CA PRO A 50 10.60 -4.47 20.17
C PRO A 50 10.71 -4.63 18.64
N THR A 51 9.68 -5.23 18.01
CA THR A 51 9.56 -5.44 16.55
C THR A 51 8.91 -4.27 15.82
N THR A 52 8.55 -3.19 16.52
CA THR A 52 7.92 -2.00 15.95
C THR A 52 8.90 -0.85 15.83
N THR A 53 8.92 -0.21 14.67
CA THR A 53 9.61 1.07 14.46
C THR A 53 8.58 2.14 14.14
N SER A 54 8.83 3.37 14.58
CA SER A 54 7.96 4.52 14.36
C SER A 54 8.74 5.63 13.63
N THR A 55 8.18 6.12 12.55
CA THR A 55 8.67 7.30 11.83
C THR A 55 7.66 8.42 12.06
N ASP A 56 8.01 9.40 12.88
CA ASP A 56 7.16 10.52 13.24
C ASP A 56 7.15 11.64 12.19
N ALA A 57 6.22 12.60 12.37
CA ALA A 57 6.07 13.75 11.47
C ALA A 57 7.36 14.58 11.35
N LYS A 58 8.13 14.74 12.45
CA LYS A 58 9.41 15.48 12.45
C LYS A 58 10.42 14.78 11.52
N THR A 59 10.59 13.48 11.65
CA THR A 59 11.48 12.68 10.81
C THR A 59 11.03 12.66 9.34
N MET A 60 9.71 12.49 9.12
CA MET A 60 9.16 12.55 7.76
C MET A 60 9.42 13.90 7.10
N ASP A 61 9.25 14.97 7.85
CA ASP A 61 9.48 16.32 7.37
C ASP A 61 10.98 16.59 7.14
N GLN A 62 11.88 16.29 8.08
CA GLN A 62 13.32 16.49 7.95
C GLN A 62 13.93 15.75 6.76
N ARG A 63 13.46 14.53 6.48
CA ARG A 63 13.94 13.69 5.37
C ARG A 63 13.11 13.84 4.10
N LEU A 64 12.14 14.77 4.08
CA LEU A 64 11.25 15.04 2.95
C LEU A 64 10.53 13.76 2.47
N ILE A 65 10.01 12.94 3.40
CA ILE A 65 9.28 11.71 3.12
C ILE A 65 7.83 12.09 2.80
N ARG A 66 7.34 11.69 1.60
CA ARG A 66 5.99 12.02 1.11
C ARG A 66 5.25 10.83 0.52
N SER A 67 5.87 9.66 0.55
CA SER A 67 5.31 8.42 0.02
C SER A 67 5.90 7.21 0.75
N PHE A 68 5.31 6.05 0.56
CA PHE A 68 5.89 4.79 1.06
C PHE A 68 7.22 4.45 0.39
N ASP A 69 7.41 4.86 -0.88
CA ASP A 69 8.69 4.69 -1.56
C ASP A 69 9.79 5.52 -0.88
N ASP A 70 9.49 6.78 -0.54
CA ASP A 70 10.39 7.62 0.26
C ASP A 70 10.66 7.04 1.65
N LEU A 71 9.62 6.51 2.32
CA LEU A 71 9.75 5.92 3.65
C LEU A 71 10.74 4.76 3.65
N GLY A 72 10.61 3.82 2.72
CA GLY A 72 11.52 2.69 2.58
C GLY A 72 12.94 3.10 2.19
N ARG A 73 13.07 4.15 1.39
CA ARG A 73 14.37 4.65 0.91
C ARG A 73 15.13 5.49 1.91
N ARG A 74 14.46 6.15 2.87
CA ARG A 74 15.07 7.20 3.71
C ARG A 74 14.96 6.97 5.21
N ALA A 75 14.06 6.07 5.66
CA ALA A 75 13.84 5.85 7.08
C ALA A 75 13.80 4.37 7.47
N GLU A 76 13.06 3.53 6.74
CA GLU A 76 12.69 2.20 7.16
C GLU A 76 13.32 1.10 6.27
N PRO A 77 14.53 0.64 6.58
CA PRO A 77 15.17 -0.43 5.82
C PRO A 77 14.34 -1.73 5.92
N GLY A 78 14.33 -2.50 4.83
CA GLY A 78 13.51 -3.72 4.75
C GLY A 78 12.03 -3.47 4.47
N VAL A 79 11.57 -2.21 4.47
CA VAL A 79 10.29 -1.77 3.92
C VAL A 79 10.52 -1.24 2.51
N ASN A 80 9.75 -1.72 1.55
CA ASN A 80 9.83 -1.28 0.16
C ASN A 80 8.43 -0.98 -0.35
N PHE A 81 8.33 -0.14 -1.37
CA PHE A 81 7.12 0.05 -2.13
C PHE A 81 7.31 -0.52 -3.53
N ASN A 82 6.47 -1.46 -3.92
CA ASN A 82 6.47 -2.04 -5.25
C ASN A 82 5.55 -1.21 -6.13
N ARG A 83 6.13 -0.40 -7.03
CA ARG A 83 5.37 0.49 -7.93
C ARG A 83 4.59 -0.28 -8.99
N SER A 84 5.00 -1.50 -9.33
CA SER A 84 4.31 -2.30 -10.36
C SER A 84 2.93 -2.80 -9.90
N ASN A 85 2.75 -3.04 -8.61
CA ASN A 85 1.49 -3.48 -8.02
C ASN A 85 0.96 -2.51 -6.94
N GLU A 86 1.60 -1.35 -6.75
CA GLU A 86 1.22 -0.29 -5.81
C GLU A 86 1.02 -0.80 -4.37
N SER A 87 1.94 -1.66 -3.90
CA SER A 87 1.84 -2.28 -2.59
C SER A 87 3.11 -2.13 -1.75
N ILE A 88 2.90 -2.13 -0.43
CA ILE A 88 3.98 -2.12 0.55
C ILE A 88 4.52 -3.54 0.70
N ASN A 89 5.85 -3.67 0.68
CA ASN A 89 6.55 -4.92 0.86
C ASN A 89 7.37 -4.90 2.15
N ILE A 90 7.14 -5.84 3.03
CA ILE A 90 7.91 -6.05 4.25
C ILE A 90 8.48 -7.46 4.23
N ARG A 91 9.81 -7.57 4.30
CA ARG A 91 10.53 -8.87 4.35
C ARG A 91 10.16 -9.83 3.21
N GLY A 92 9.74 -9.29 2.04
CA GLY A 92 9.39 -10.09 0.87
C GLY A 92 7.92 -10.50 0.78
N LEU A 93 7.06 -10.02 1.65
CA LEU A 93 5.60 -10.14 1.55
C LEU A 93 4.98 -8.78 1.24
N ASP A 94 3.99 -8.78 0.36
CA ASP A 94 3.32 -7.58 -0.15
C ASP A 94 1.80 -7.78 -0.25
N ARG A 95 1.11 -6.78 -0.81
CA ARG A 95 -0.32 -6.75 -1.04
C ARG A 95 -1.10 -6.97 0.26
N ASP A 96 -2.09 -7.86 0.24
CA ASP A 96 -2.95 -8.20 1.38
C ASP A 96 -2.28 -9.08 2.46
N ARG A 97 -0.96 -9.40 2.30
CA ARG A 97 -0.13 -10.06 3.31
C ARG A 97 0.57 -9.09 4.26
N VAL A 98 0.47 -7.79 3.99
CA VAL A 98 0.87 -6.70 4.87
C VAL A 98 -0.39 -5.96 5.30
N LEU A 99 -0.71 -6.00 6.60
CA LEU A 99 -1.87 -5.31 7.13
C LEU A 99 -1.61 -3.79 7.13
N THR A 100 -2.37 -3.03 6.37
CA THR A 100 -2.32 -1.56 6.41
C THR A 100 -3.55 -1.03 7.15
N THR A 101 -3.33 -0.12 8.10
CA THR A 101 -4.40 0.56 8.84
C THR A 101 -4.18 2.06 8.88
N ILE A 102 -5.28 2.83 8.94
CA ILE A 102 -5.27 4.28 9.21
C ILE A 102 -6.12 4.53 10.44
N ASP A 103 -5.51 5.07 11.49
CA ASP A 103 -6.14 5.25 12.81
C ASP A 103 -6.82 3.97 13.34
N GLY A 104 -6.18 2.81 13.13
CA GLY A 104 -6.71 1.50 13.51
C GLY A 104 -7.73 0.87 12.54
N ILE A 105 -8.18 1.59 11.52
CA ILE A 105 -9.12 1.09 10.52
C ILE A 105 -8.35 0.48 9.34
N ARG A 106 -8.68 -0.74 8.99
CA ARG A 106 -8.07 -1.51 7.91
C ARG A 106 -8.27 -0.86 6.54
N VAL A 107 -7.20 -0.71 5.75
CA VAL A 107 -7.26 -0.36 4.33
C VAL A 107 -7.19 -1.66 3.52
N PRO A 108 -8.25 -2.02 2.77
CA PRO A 108 -8.25 -3.25 1.99
C PRO A 108 -7.38 -3.12 0.74
N TRP A 109 -6.69 -4.19 0.38
CA TRP A 109 -6.08 -4.34 -0.95
C TRP A 109 -7.18 -4.47 -2.01
N LEU A 110 -7.06 -3.73 -3.11
CA LEU A 110 -7.93 -3.84 -4.28
C LEU A 110 -7.23 -4.61 -5.39
N THR A 111 -7.95 -5.52 -6.04
CA THR A 111 -7.52 -6.18 -7.28
C THR A 111 -8.73 -6.73 -8.02
N ASP A 112 -8.79 -6.50 -9.31
CA ASP A 112 -9.74 -7.16 -10.20
C ASP A 112 -9.25 -8.55 -10.68
N GLY A 113 -8.10 -8.99 -10.16
CA GLY A 113 -7.55 -10.32 -10.40
C GLY A 113 -7.01 -10.52 -11.80
N ALA A 114 -7.80 -11.13 -12.66
CA ALA A 114 -7.37 -11.55 -14.00
C ALA A 114 -6.94 -10.39 -14.90
N ARG A 115 -7.61 -9.24 -14.79
CA ARG A 115 -7.34 -8.09 -15.66
C ARG A 115 -6.07 -7.35 -15.24
N SER A 116 -5.70 -7.40 -13.96
CA SER A 116 -4.49 -6.76 -13.44
C SER A 116 -3.19 -7.36 -13.96
N GLN A 117 -3.24 -8.56 -14.54
CA GLN A 117 -2.09 -9.29 -15.08
C GLN A 117 -1.90 -9.09 -16.61
N GLY A 118 -2.87 -8.50 -17.28
CA GLY A 118 -2.86 -8.37 -18.75
C GLY A 118 -2.12 -7.14 -19.25
N PRO A 119 -1.72 -7.12 -20.55
CA PRO A 119 -1.09 -5.95 -21.18
C PRO A 119 -2.01 -4.73 -21.26
N SER A 120 -3.31 -4.93 -21.10
CA SER A 120 -4.33 -3.89 -21.07
C SER A 120 -4.60 -3.33 -19.66
N GLY A 121 -3.81 -3.74 -18.65
CA GLY A 121 -3.93 -3.28 -17.29
C GLY A 121 -5.25 -3.69 -16.62
N GLY A 122 -5.28 -3.66 -15.32
CA GLY A 122 -6.46 -3.86 -14.52
C GLY A 122 -6.37 -3.08 -13.23
N ALA A 123 -7.50 -2.92 -12.54
CA ALA A 123 -7.57 -2.15 -11.30
C ALA A 123 -6.92 -2.91 -10.15
N GLN A 124 -5.82 -2.39 -9.61
CA GLN A 124 -5.16 -2.91 -8.41
C GLN A 124 -4.49 -1.80 -7.60
N GLY A 125 -4.40 -1.96 -6.28
CA GLY A 125 -3.72 -1.00 -5.39
C GLY A 125 -4.59 -0.51 -4.25
N GLY A 126 -4.43 0.77 -3.88
CA GLY A 126 -5.23 1.46 -2.88
C GLY A 126 -4.62 1.52 -1.48
N LEU A 127 -3.56 0.77 -1.18
CA LEU A 127 -2.89 0.83 0.13
C LEU A 127 -2.17 2.17 0.38
N ASP A 128 -1.85 2.89 -0.69
CA ASP A 128 -1.20 4.19 -0.70
C ASP A 128 -2.18 5.37 -0.83
N SER A 129 -3.48 5.13 -0.62
CA SER A 129 -4.54 6.15 -0.66
C SER A 129 -4.51 7.04 0.59
N VAL A 130 -3.40 7.72 0.84
CA VAL A 130 -3.17 8.58 2.00
C VAL A 130 -2.30 9.79 1.63
N ASP A 131 -2.62 10.95 2.20
CA ASP A 131 -1.75 12.12 2.14
C ASP A 131 -0.74 12.09 3.30
N PHE A 132 0.55 11.96 2.99
CA PHE A 132 1.62 11.94 4.00
C PHE A 132 1.71 13.24 4.79
N ASN A 133 1.28 14.39 4.23
CA ASN A 133 1.21 15.64 4.98
C ASN A 133 0.08 15.64 6.04
N GLY A 134 -0.87 14.72 5.95
CA GLY A 134 -1.92 14.50 6.94
C GLY A 134 -1.54 13.48 8.02
N LEU A 135 -0.31 12.93 8.01
CA LEU A 135 0.13 11.94 8.99
C LEU A 135 0.92 12.57 10.14
N SER A 136 0.67 12.10 11.35
CA SER A 136 1.49 12.37 12.54
C SER A 136 2.59 11.32 12.72
N ALA A 137 2.37 10.07 12.30
CA ALA A 137 3.39 9.02 12.33
C ALA A 137 3.02 7.83 11.42
N VAL A 138 4.04 7.04 11.11
CA VAL A 138 3.95 5.72 10.47
C VAL A 138 4.65 4.71 11.37
N ASP A 139 3.88 3.74 11.88
CA ASP A 139 4.41 2.65 12.68
C ASP A 139 4.49 1.38 11.83
N ILE A 140 5.66 0.75 11.83
CA ILE A 140 5.92 -0.50 11.09
C ILE A 140 6.13 -1.63 12.09
N VAL A 141 5.20 -2.57 12.11
CA VAL A 141 5.33 -3.83 12.86
C VAL A 141 5.86 -4.89 11.92
N ARG A 142 7.02 -5.46 12.23
CA ARG A 142 7.67 -6.46 11.37
C ARG A 142 7.37 -7.88 11.82
N GLY A 143 7.26 -8.78 10.85
CA GLY A 143 7.03 -10.20 11.07
C GLY A 143 5.58 -10.57 11.31
N SER A 144 5.34 -11.87 11.40
CA SER A 144 3.99 -12.42 11.63
C SER A 144 3.51 -12.10 13.02
N ASN A 145 2.38 -11.42 13.16
CA ASN A 145 1.84 -11.09 14.48
C ASN A 145 0.33 -10.82 14.46
N SER A 146 -0.46 -11.73 13.89
CA SER A 146 -1.91 -11.52 13.81
C SER A 146 -2.59 -11.49 15.18
N SER A 147 -2.00 -12.12 16.21
CA SER A 147 -2.57 -12.12 17.57
C SER A 147 -2.56 -10.73 18.23
N GLN A 148 -1.64 -9.85 17.86
CA GLN A 148 -1.50 -8.51 18.44
C GLN A 148 -2.05 -7.42 17.51
N VAL A 149 -1.79 -7.50 16.21
CA VAL A 149 -2.14 -6.41 15.27
C VAL A 149 -3.30 -6.73 14.34
N GLY A 150 -3.80 -7.96 14.36
CA GLY A 150 -4.95 -8.39 13.57
C GLY A 150 -4.64 -9.30 12.39
N SER A 151 -5.69 -9.91 11.83
CA SER A 151 -5.63 -10.77 10.67
C SER A 151 -5.06 -10.04 9.44
N GLY A 152 -4.30 -10.76 8.60
CA GLY A 152 -3.63 -10.20 7.42
C GLY A 152 -2.18 -9.77 7.68
N ALA A 153 -1.72 -9.72 8.92
CA ALA A 153 -0.32 -9.41 9.27
C ALA A 153 0.56 -10.66 9.14
N LEU A 154 0.76 -11.17 7.93
CA LEU A 154 1.68 -12.27 7.65
C LEU A 154 3.14 -11.77 7.53
N GLY A 155 3.36 -10.68 6.82
CA GLY A 155 4.66 -10.01 6.68
C GLY A 155 4.91 -8.96 7.75
N GLY A 156 3.83 -8.47 8.33
CA GLY A 156 3.83 -7.37 9.28
C GLY A 156 2.63 -6.45 9.11
N ALA A 157 2.69 -5.29 9.73
CA ALA A 157 1.67 -4.26 9.60
C ALA A 157 2.26 -2.87 9.41
N VAL A 158 1.54 -2.03 8.69
CA VAL A 158 1.78 -0.59 8.54
C VAL A 158 0.60 0.13 9.19
N GLN A 159 0.87 0.86 10.25
CA GLN A 159 -0.14 1.57 11.01
C GLN A 159 0.09 3.08 10.82
N LEU A 160 -0.80 3.72 10.09
CA LEU A 160 -0.77 5.13 9.79
C LEU A 160 -1.58 5.88 10.82
N ARG A 161 -1.00 6.90 11.42
CA ARG A 161 -1.68 7.80 12.34
C ARG A 161 -1.86 9.15 11.67
N THR A 162 -3.10 9.61 11.53
CA THR A 162 -3.39 10.93 10.97
C THR A 162 -3.23 12.01 12.04
N LEU A 163 -3.04 13.25 11.60
CA LEU A 163 -2.93 14.42 12.48
C LEU A 163 -4.12 14.51 13.44
N ASN A 164 -3.86 14.98 14.64
CA ASN A 164 -4.86 15.30 15.67
C ASN A 164 -4.78 16.77 16.06
N PRO A 165 -5.83 17.30 16.69
CA PRO A 165 -5.82 18.68 17.15
C PRO A 165 -4.60 19.03 18.01
N GLN A 166 -4.16 18.10 18.86
CA GLN A 166 -3.04 18.29 19.78
C GLN A 166 -1.70 18.47 19.07
N ASP A 167 -1.52 17.90 17.85
CA ASP A 167 -0.30 18.03 17.07
C ASP A 167 -0.03 19.48 16.62
N LEU A 168 -1.08 20.31 16.53
CA LEU A 168 -0.98 21.73 16.17
C LEU A 168 -1.16 22.67 17.37
N LEU A 169 -1.91 22.26 18.41
CA LEU A 169 -2.24 23.14 19.53
C LEU A 169 -1.11 23.29 20.55
N GLY A 170 -0.19 22.33 20.63
CA GLY A 170 0.88 22.34 21.63
C GLY A 170 0.37 22.55 23.05
N ASN A 171 1.27 22.83 23.99
CA ASN A 171 0.92 23.06 25.38
C ASN A 171 0.33 24.48 25.59
N GLY A 172 -0.97 24.54 25.86
CA GLY A 172 -1.66 25.77 26.23
C GLY A 172 -2.18 26.65 25.10
N LYS A 173 -1.95 26.31 23.85
CA LYS A 173 -2.55 27.01 22.70
C LYS A 173 -4.02 26.62 22.54
N THR A 174 -4.85 27.61 22.21
CA THR A 174 -6.27 27.42 21.87
C THR A 174 -6.51 27.40 20.35
N PHE A 175 -5.52 27.82 19.58
CA PHE A 175 -5.53 27.79 18.12
C PHE A 175 -4.12 27.48 17.59
N GLY A 176 -4.03 26.71 16.52
CA GLY A 176 -2.80 26.39 15.82
C GLY A 176 -3.06 26.18 14.34
N SER A 177 -2.06 26.45 13.52
CA SER A 177 -2.15 26.26 12.08
C SER A 177 -0.82 25.77 11.51
N LEU A 178 -0.91 25.09 10.39
CA LEU A 178 0.23 24.69 9.57
C LEU A 178 -0.13 24.94 8.10
N ILE A 179 0.71 25.67 7.39
CA ILE A 179 0.61 25.81 5.93
C ILE A 179 1.95 25.29 5.37
N LYS A 180 1.89 24.40 4.38
CA LYS A 180 3.07 23.82 3.75
C LYS A 180 2.90 23.82 2.24
N THR A 181 3.90 24.27 1.52
CA THR A 181 4.00 24.14 0.07
C THR A 181 5.31 23.48 -0.31
N ASP A 182 5.28 22.73 -1.38
CA ASP A 182 6.44 22.00 -1.85
C ASP A 182 6.47 21.82 -3.36
N TYR A 183 7.66 21.63 -3.89
CA TYR A 183 7.93 21.25 -5.26
C TYR A 183 8.89 20.07 -5.30
N ASP A 184 8.65 19.14 -6.23
CA ASP A 184 9.51 17.98 -6.49
C ASP A 184 9.82 17.88 -7.99
N SER A 185 11.09 17.94 -8.34
CA SER A 185 11.53 17.84 -9.74
C SER A 185 11.56 16.40 -10.27
N ALA A 186 11.29 15.39 -9.45
CA ALA A 186 11.24 13.99 -9.88
C ALA A 186 10.01 13.67 -10.72
N ASP A 187 8.93 14.43 -10.50
CA ASP A 187 7.64 14.33 -11.17
C ASP A 187 7.03 15.69 -11.48
N ASP A 188 7.86 16.75 -11.44
CA ASP A 188 7.45 18.16 -11.63
C ASP A 188 6.21 18.57 -10.78
N SER A 189 6.08 17.96 -9.58
CA SER A 189 4.87 18.16 -8.78
C SER A 189 4.93 19.37 -7.84
N TRP A 190 3.79 20.04 -7.69
CA TRP A 190 3.54 21.08 -6.71
C TRP A 190 2.50 20.62 -5.70
N GLY A 191 2.79 20.82 -4.43
CA GLY A 191 1.90 20.50 -3.32
C GLY A 191 1.57 21.74 -2.48
N LEU A 192 0.32 21.82 -2.03
CA LEU A 192 -0.16 22.75 -1.02
C LEU A 192 -0.93 21.96 0.03
N ASN A 193 -0.58 22.13 1.29
CA ASN A 193 -1.29 21.56 2.42
C ASN A 193 -1.54 22.63 3.47
N ALA A 194 -2.74 22.64 4.06
CA ALA A 194 -3.11 23.53 5.13
C ALA A 194 -3.84 22.76 6.22
N ALA A 195 -3.46 22.97 7.48
CA ALA A 195 -4.12 22.39 8.63
C ALA A 195 -4.40 23.47 9.68
N LEU A 196 -5.60 23.44 10.25
CA LEU A 196 -6.07 24.34 11.30
C LEU A 196 -6.58 23.51 12.47
N ALA A 197 -6.23 23.87 13.69
CA ALA A 197 -6.77 23.26 14.88
C ALA A 197 -7.23 24.32 15.88
N GLY A 198 -8.27 24.00 16.63
CA GLY A 198 -8.77 24.88 17.67
C GLY A 198 -9.27 24.10 18.89
N ARG A 199 -9.24 24.76 20.04
CA ARG A 199 -9.78 24.23 21.30
C ARG A 199 -10.68 25.26 21.97
N TYR A 200 -11.85 24.82 22.35
CA TYR A 200 -12.76 25.59 23.18
C TYR A 200 -13.20 24.73 24.37
N GLN A 201 -12.79 25.10 25.57
CA GLN A 201 -12.99 24.28 26.77
C GLN A 201 -12.46 22.84 26.58
N ASN A 202 -13.33 21.86 26.64
CA ASN A 202 -13.02 20.43 26.52
C ASN A 202 -13.25 19.89 25.09
N THR A 203 -13.58 20.79 24.13
CA THR A 203 -13.78 20.41 22.73
C THR A 203 -12.58 20.87 21.90
N SER A 204 -11.97 19.97 21.15
CA SER A 204 -10.92 20.29 20.18
C SER A 204 -11.29 19.80 18.78
N TRP A 205 -10.83 20.50 17.76
CA TRP A 205 -11.09 20.16 16.36
C TRP A 205 -9.86 20.38 15.50
N LEU A 206 -9.79 19.65 14.40
CA LEU A 206 -8.81 19.78 13.33
C LEU A 206 -9.50 19.76 11.99
N LEU A 207 -9.07 20.64 11.09
CA LEU A 207 -9.39 20.60 9.66
C LEU A 207 -8.09 20.66 8.88
N GLN A 208 -7.83 19.70 8.02
CA GLN A 208 -6.66 19.65 7.14
C GLN A 208 -7.14 19.41 5.71
N GLY A 209 -6.55 20.11 4.75
CA GLY A 209 -6.76 19.89 3.33
C GLY A 209 -5.45 19.96 2.57
N GLY A 210 -5.32 19.12 1.57
CA GLY A 210 -4.15 19.04 0.71
C GLY A 210 -4.53 18.91 -0.76
N GLN A 211 -3.70 19.50 -1.63
CA GLN A 211 -3.74 19.30 -3.07
C GLN A 211 -2.32 19.14 -3.60
N ARG A 212 -2.13 18.23 -4.55
CA ARG A 212 -0.89 18.03 -5.29
C ARG A 212 -1.20 17.83 -6.76
N GLN A 213 -0.43 18.47 -7.62
CA GLN A 213 -0.47 18.29 -9.07
C GLN A 213 0.94 18.04 -9.57
N GLY A 214 1.09 17.15 -10.55
CA GLY A 214 2.40 16.79 -11.10
C GLY A 214 2.26 15.99 -12.39
N HIS A 215 3.36 15.40 -12.79
CA HIS A 215 3.49 14.63 -14.03
C HIS A 215 3.96 13.20 -13.73
N GLU A 216 4.44 12.49 -14.75
CA GLU A 216 5.03 11.18 -14.57
C GLU A 216 6.28 11.24 -13.69
N LEU A 217 6.48 10.21 -12.89
CA LEU A 217 7.75 10.01 -12.21
C LEU A 217 8.82 9.70 -13.27
N GLU A 218 9.81 10.56 -13.40
CA GLU A 218 10.92 10.39 -14.35
C GLU A 218 11.70 9.10 -14.07
N ASN A 219 12.40 8.61 -15.09
CA ASN A 219 13.38 7.53 -15.01
C ASN A 219 14.68 7.94 -15.70
N ALA A 220 15.70 7.10 -15.67
CA ALA A 220 16.97 7.35 -16.37
C ALA A 220 16.98 6.85 -17.82
N GLY A 221 15.83 6.54 -18.40
CA GLY A 221 15.67 6.21 -19.81
C GLY A 221 15.72 7.46 -20.70
N THR A 222 16.23 7.33 -21.91
CA THR A 222 16.47 8.47 -22.82
C THR A 222 15.72 8.37 -24.14
N SER A 223 15.15 7.19 -24.50
CA SER A 223 14.42 7.02 -25.74
C SER A 223 12.95 7.38 -25.54
N ASN A 224 12.50 8.45 -26.20
CA ASN A 224 11.10 8.89 -26.23
C ASN A 224 10.33 8.29 -27.45
N SER A 225 10.75 7.12 -27.95
CA SER A 225 10.08 6.41 -29.06
C SER A 225 8.72 5.88 -28.62
N PHE A 226 7.90 5.51 -29.60
CA PHE A 226 6.66 4.76 -29.34
C PHE A 226 6.95 3.24 -29.33
N GLY A 227 6.16 2.49 -28.57
CA GLY A 227 6.20 1.04 -28.51
C GLY A 227 7.36 0.45 -27.72
N ALA A 228 7.72 -0.80 -28.05
CA ALA A 228 8.64 -1.62 -27.28
C ALA A 228 10.09 -1.12 -27.20
N THR A 229 10.47 -0.10 -27.96
CA THR A 229 11.82 0.51 -27.91
C THR A 229 11.90 1.74 -27.02
N ARG A 230 10.77 2.14 -26.40
CA ARG A 230 10.71 3.25 -25.46
C ARG A 230 11.47 2.92 -24.19
N THR A 231 12.28 3.89 -23.71
CA THR A 231 12.96 3.77 -22.41
C THR A 231 12.60 4.89 -21.44
N SER A 232 12.09 6.05 -21.93
CA SER A 232 11.56 7.10 -21.06
C SER A 232 10.21 6.69 -20.47
N ALA A 233 9.87 7.19 -19.29
CA ALA A 233 8.55 7.01 -18.68
C ALA A 233 7.44 7.48 -19.64
N ASN A 234 6.25 6.88 -19.56
CA ASN A 234 5.09 7.37 -20.29
C ASN A 234 4.66 8.71 -19.73
N PRO A 235 4.38 9.74 -20.58
CA PRO A 235 3.86 11.00 -20.08
C PRO A 235 2.59 10.80 -19.27
N ALA A 236 2.48 11.49 -18.16
CA ALA A 236 1.30 11.43 -17.30
C ALA A 236 1.05 12.77 -16.61
N ASP A 237 -0.21 13.05 -16.33
CA ASP A 237 -0.66 14.13 -15.46
C ASP A 237 -1.24 13.51 -14.18
N THR A 238 -0.93 14.09 -13.01
CA THR A 238 -1.45 13.62 -11.72
C THR A 238 -2.15 14.75 -11.00
N ASP A 239 -3.30 14.45 -10.39
CA ASP A 239 -3.99 15.33 -9.44
C ASP A 239 -4.35 14.51 -8.20
N GLN A 240 -4.04 15.05 -7.02
CA GLN A 240 -4.38 14.44 -5.74
C GLN A 240 -5.01 15.48 -4.83
N GLN A 241 -6.09 15.11 -4.16
CA GLN A 241 -6.79 15.92 -3.18
C GLN A 241 -7.03 15.12 -1.91
N SER A 242 -6.93 15.79 -0.77
CA SER A 242 -7.20 15.20 0.54
C SER A 242 -7.94 16.17 1.46
N LEU A 243 -8.81 15.62 2.31
CA LEU A 243 -9.50 16.35 3.36
C LEU A 243 -9.61 15.49 4.60
N LEU A 244 -9.19 16.02 5.74
CA LEU A 244 -9.33 15.38 7.05
C LEU A 244 -10.01 16.35 8.00
N PHE A 245 -11.07 15.91 8.66
CA PHE A 245 -11.73 16.59 9.75
C PHE A 245 -11.77 15.71 10.98
N LYS A 246 -11.37 16.26 12.15
CA LYS A 246 -11.50 15.59 13.45
C LYS A 246 -12.17 16.51 14.45
N LEU A 247 -13.04 15.94 15.27
CA LEU A 247 -13.67 16.60 16.43
C LEU A 247 -13.49 15.69 17.64
N GLN A 248 -13.04 16.25 18.74
CA GLN A 248 -12.78 15.49 19.97
C GLN A 248 -13.41 16.25 21.16
N GLN A 249 -14.10 15.51 22.00
CA GLN A 249 -14.72 16.00 23.23
C GLN A 249 -14.18 15.21 24.42
N ASP A 250 -13.49 15.90 25.32
CA ASP A 250 -13.07 15.35 26.60
C ASP A 250 -14.18 15.55 27.63
N PHE A 251 -14.41 14.53 28.48
CA PHE A 251 -15.38 14.55 29.58
C PHE A 251 -14.65 14.26 30.88
N GLU A 252 -15.27 14.60 32.01
CA GLU A 252 -14.75 14.28 33.35
C GLU A 252 -14.61 12.76 33.53
N GLY A 253 -13.63 12.35 34.38
CA GLY A 253 -13.39 10.93 34.66
C GLY A 253 -12.61 10.18 33.56
N GLY A 254 -11.87 10.90 32.72
CA GLY A 254 -10.98 10.29 31.71
C GLY A 254 -11.66 9.77 30.46
N HIS A 255 -12.89 10.19 30.19
CA HIS A 255 -13.66 9.80 29.00
C HIS A 255 -13.40 10.77 27.82
N LYS A 256 -13.30 10.24 26.62
CA LYS A 256 -13.13 11.00 25.39
C LYS A 256 -14.01 10.43 24.28
N LEU A 257 -14.63 11.30 23.49
CA LEU A 257 -15.36 10.93 22.29
C LEU A 257 -14.72 11.64 21.10
N GLY A 258 -14.42 10.90 20.05
CA GLY A 258 -13.89 11.41 18.79
C GLY A 258 -14.82 11.16 17.61
N PHE A 259 -14.74 12.04 16.62
CA PHE A 259 -15.33 11.87 15.30
C PHE A 259 -14.30 12.22 14.25
N THR A 260 -14.16 11.37 13.23
CA THR A 260 -13.24 11.58 12.10
C THR A 260 -13.99 11.43 10.79
N ALA A 261 -13.76 12.35 9.87
CA ALA A 261 -14.18 12.26 8.48
C ALA A 261 -12.98 12.51 7.57
N GLU A 262 -12.79 11.66 6.57
CA GLU A 262 -11.67 11.73 5.64
C GLU A 262 -12.11 11.44 4.22
N HIS A 263 -11.54 12.21 3.28
CA HIS A 263 -11.68 12.03 1.85
C HIS A 263 -10.30 12.09 1.20
N PHE A 264 -10.02 11.17 0.32
CA PHE A 264 -8.83 11.10 -0.51
C PHE A 264 -9.24 10.77 -1.94
N ASP A 265 -8.69 11.51 -2.90
CA ASP A 265 -8.94 11.35 -4.33
C ASP A 265 -7.65 11.56 -5.09
N ARG A 266 -7.35 10.67 -6.04
CA ARG A 266 -6.16 10.79 -6.89
C ARG A 266 -6.43 10.25 -8.29
N ASP A 267 -6.14 11.10 -9.28
CA ASP A 267 -6.17 10.77 -10.70
C ASP A 267 -4.75 10.66 -11.27
N TYR A 268 -4.59 9.76 -12.22
CA TYR A 268 -3.38 9.55 -12.99
C TYR A 268 -3.76 9.35 -14.45
N ASP A 269 -3.56 10.37 -15.31
CA ASP A 269 -3.87 10.31 -16.75
C ASP A 269 -2.58 10.08 -17.53
N ILE A 270 -2.48 8.92 -18.18
CA ILE A 270 -1.26 8.39 -18.80
C ILE A 270 -1.43 8.30 -20.32
N ASP A 271 -0.59 9.01 -21.08
CA ASP A 271 -0.39 8.75 -22.50
C ASP A 271 0.49 7.48 -22.65
N SER A 272 -0.13 6.33 -22.92
CA SER A 272 0.50 5.01 -22.91
C SER A 272 1.40 4.77 -24.14
N ARG A 273 2.38 5.66 -24.37
CA ARG A 273 3.28 5.61 -25.55
C ARG A 273 4.05 4.32 -25.68
N SER A 274 4.38 3.67 -24.57
CA SER A 274 5.05 2.37 -24.57
C SER A 274 4.23 1.27 -25.23
N ASN A 275 2.91 1.42 -25.31
CA ASN A 275 1.98 0.49 -25.96
C ASN A 275 1.62 0.92 -27.39
N GLN A 276 1.88 2.17 -27.78
CA GLN A 276 1.54 2.70 -29.09
C GLN A 276 2.51 2.22 -30.18
N GLY A 277 2.05 2.18 -31.39
CA GLY A 277 2.76 1.51 -32.50
C GLY A 277 2.47 0.00 -32.53
N GLY A 278 2.90 -0.69 -33.50
CA GLY A 278 2.55 -2.11 -33.67
C GLY A 278 1.03 -2.30 -33.79
N ASN A 279 0.41 -2.86 -32.79
CA ASN A 279 -1.04 -3.14 -32.77
C ASN A 279 -1.92 -1.97 -32.30
N TYR A 280 -1.33 -0.87 -31.86
CA TYR A 280 -2.06 0.31 -31.39
C TYR A 280 -1.68 1.54 -32.20
N LEU A 281 -2.67 2.41 -32.47
CA LEU A 281 -2.47 3.64 -33.19
C LEU A 281 -1.59 4.61 -32.39
N ILE A 282 -0.61 5.21 -33.06
CA ILE A 282 0.24 6.24 -32.42
C ILE A 282 -0.60 7.49 -32.19
N GLY A 283 -0.51 8.02 -30.96
CA GLY A 283 -1.27 9.18 -30.49
C GLY A 283 -2.69 8.85 -29.99
N ASP A 284 -3.05 7.56 -29.89
CA ASP A 284 -4.39 7.15 -29.48
C ASP A 284 -4.37 5.87 -28.65
N ASN A 285 -3.73 5.95 -27.47
CA ASN A 285 -3.82 4.93 -26.42
C ASN A 285 -3.49 5.61 -25.08
N SER A 286 -4.48 5.68 -24.19
CA SER A 286 -4.36 6.30 -22.88
C SER A 286 -4.89 5.38 -21.78
N THR A 287 -4.47 5.65 -20.57
CA THR A 287 -4.96 4.98 -19.36
C THR A 287 -5.17 6.03 -18.27
N ILE A 288 -6.38 6.10 -17.71
CA ILE A 288 -6.69 6.94 -16.55
C ILE A 288 -6.86 6.01 -15.35
N LYS A 289 -6.11 6.27 -14.29
CA LYS A 289 -6.25 5.56 -13.02
C LYS A 289 -6.84 6.51 -12.00
N HIS A 290 -7.94 6.10 -11.37
CA HIS A 290 -8.63 6.87 -10.36
C HIS A 290 -8.72 6.07 -9.06
N VAL A 291 -8.28 6.65 -7.94
CA VAL A 291 -8.37 6.06 -6.60
C VAL A 291 -9.10 7.01 -5.67
N ARG A 292 -10.19 6.55 -5.07
CA ARG A 292 -10.96 7.32 -4.08
C ARG A 292 -11.14 6.53 -2.81
N ARG A 293 -10.86 7.17 -1.67
CA ARG A 293 -11.16 6.64 -0.34
C ARG A 293 -11.94 7.65 0.48
N GLU A 294 -13.01 7.17 1.08
CA GLU A 294 -13.86 7.91 2.00
C GLU A 294 -13.95 7.14 3.31
N ARG A 295 -13.84 7.83 4.44
CA ARG A 295 -13.88 7.22 5.77
C ARG A 295 -14.63 8.11 6.75
N LEU A 296 -15.47 7.49 7.55
CA LEU A 296 -16.13 8.08 8.72
C LEU A 296 -15.91 7.18 9.92
N SER A 297 -15.57 7.74 11.06
CA SER A 297 -15.47 6.97 12.29
C SER A 297 -15.89 7.78 13.52
N VAL A 298 -16.36 7.04 14.52
CA VAL A 298 -16.60 7.53 15.87
C VAL A 298 -15.77 6.67 16.81
N ASP A 299 -14.95 7.29 17.63
CA ASP A 299 -14.11 6.63 18.60
C ASP A 299 -14.47 7.09 20.02
N TYR A 300 -14.47 6.14 20.93
CA TYR A 300 -14.60 6.36 22.35
C TYR A 300 -13.34 5.87 23.06
N GLY A 301 -12.75 6.71 23.88
CA GLY A 301 -11.61 6.38 24.72
C GLY A 301 -11.91 6.61 26.18
N PHE A 302 -11.35 5.77 27.03
CA PHE A 302 -11.38 5.89 28.47
C PHE A 302 -9.99 5.64 29.04
N VAL A 303 -9.51 6.52 29.90
CA VAL A 303 -8.28 6.34 30.68
C VAL A 303 -8.61 6.70 32.11
N ALA A 304 -8.43 5.76 33.01
CA ALA A 304 -8.79 5.95 34.44
C ALA A 304 -7.88 6.99 35.10
N ASP A 305 -8.47 7.94 35.80
CA ASP A 305 -7.74 8.91 36.63
C ASP A 305 -7.11 8.27 37.87
N ILE A 306 -7.63 7.12 38.29
CA ILE A 306 -7.21 6.39 39.49
C ILE A 306 -7.07 4.91 39.18
N ALA A 307 -5.96 4.29 39.59
CA ALA A 307 -5.65 2.87 39.30
C ALA A 307 -6.58 1.85 39.97
N ASP A 308 -7.47 2.24 40.88
CA ASP A 308 -8.34 1.34 41.67
C ASP A 308 -9.66 0.97 40.94
N GLY A 309 -9.90 1.48 39.72
CA GLY A 309 -11.08 1.18 38.95
C GLY A 309 -11.11 -0.24 38.37
N LEU A 310 -12.25 -0.63 37.78
CA LEU A 310 -12.42 -1.92 37.10
C LEU A 310 -11.49 -2.06 35.86
N LEU A 311 -11.27 -0.97 35.13
CA LEU A 311 -10.40 -0.87 33.98
C LEU A 311 -9.44 0.29 34.15
N ASP A 312 -8.25 0.20 33.57
CA ASP A 312 -7.30 1.30 33.49
C ASP A 312 -7.50 2.10 32.20
N HIS A 313 -7.84 1.40 31.11
CA HIS A 313 -8.17 2.01 29.84
C HIS A 313 -9.18 1.17 29.05
N ALA A 314 -9.88 1.81 28.15
CA ALA A 314 -10.69 1.16 27.12
C ALA A 314 -10.74 2.04 25.87
N ASN A 315 -10.81 1.42 24.72
CA ASN A 315 -11.11 2.12 23.47
C ASN A 315 -12.13 1.32 22.66
N VAL A 316 -12.96 2.04 21.92
CA VAL A 316 -13.91 1.47 20.96
C VAL A 316 -13.98 2.39 19.76
N ILE A 317 -13.89 1.82 18.55
CA ILE A 317 -14.07 2.55 17.31
C ILE A 317 -15.15 1.87 16.48
N ALA A 318 -16.09 2.66 15.97
CA ALA A 318 -17.05 2.25 14.97
C ALA A 318 -16.81 3.05 13.68
N TYR A 319 -16.81 2.37 12.54
CA TYR A 319 -16.40 3.01 11.29
C TYR A 319 -17.15 2.52 10.07
N TRP A 320 -17.15 3.38 9.07
CA TRP A 320 -17.46 3.11 7.68
C TRP A 320 -16.30 3.58 6.81
N GLN A 321 -15.94 2.80 5.80
CA GLN A 321 -14.95 3.15 4.82
C GLN A 321 -15.32 2.59 3.46
N LYS A 322 -15.13 3.38 2.41
CA LYS A 322 -15.29 3.00 1.03
C LYS A 322 -14.00 3.28 0.28
N LEU A 323 -13.46 2.27 -0.37
CA LEU A 323 -12.30 2.38 -1.24
C LEU A 323 -12.66 1.88 -2.62
N ARG A 324 -12.46 2.72 -3.62
CA ARG A 324 -12.76 2.45 -5.03
C ARG A 324 -11.54 2.75 -5.88
N ARG A 325 -11.34 1.91 -6.89
CA ARG A 325 -10.39 2.13 -7.96
C ARG A 325 -11.04 1.89 -9.30
N ASN A 326 -10.76 2.80 -10.25
CA ASN A 326 -11.06 2.66 -11.65
C ASN A 326 -9.77 2.73 -12.45
N ASP A 327 -9.62 1.85 -13.43
CA ASP A 327 -8.56 1.91 -14.43
C ASP A 327 -9.23 1.95 -15.82
N ASP A 328 -9.37 3.17 -16.38
CA ASP A 328 -9.93 3.41 -17.70
C ASP A 328 -8.85 3.31 -18.75
N GLN A 329 -9.08 2.51 -19.76
CA GLN A 329 -8.19 2.42 -20.90
C GLN A 329 -8.95 2.66 -22.20
N ALA A 330 -8.43 3.52 -23.06
CA ALA A 330 -9.03 3.81 -24.35
C ALA A 330 -7.97 3.93 -25.44
N GLY A 331 -8.35 3.65 -26.69
CA GLY A 331 -7.47 3.79 -27.85
C GLY A 331 -8.02 3.13 -29.11
N THR A 332 -7.20 3.12 -30.15
CA THR A 332 -7.52 2.43 -31.41
C THR A 332 -6.49 1.32 -31.69
N ARG A 333 -6.99 0.11 -31.87
CA ARG A 333 -6.18 -1.01 -32.35
C ARG A 333 -6.17 -1.05 -33.87
N VAL A 334 -5.01 -1.35 -34.44
CA VAL A 334 -4.81 -1.44 -35.89
C VAL A 334 -4.38 -2.84 -36.25
N VAL A 335 -4.89 -3.34 -37.39
CA VAL A 335 -4.48 -4.63 -37.93
C VAL A 335 -3.72 -4.38 -39.22
N ASN A 336 -2.46 -4.77 -39.24
CA ASN A 336 -1.57 -4.60 -40.38
C ASN A 336 -1.48 -5.87 -41.24
N ASP A 337 -2.09 -6.99 -40.84
CA ASP A 337 -2.03 -8.27 -41.56
C ASP A 337 -3.37 -8.59 -42.24
N ALA A 338 -3.39 -8.63 -43.54
CA ALA A 338 -4.59 -8.93 -44.35
C ALA A 338 -5.20 -10.31 -44.00
N ARG A 339 -4.39 -11.25 -43.47
CA ARG A 339 -4.85 -12.58 -43.04
C ARG A 339 -5.76 -12.53 -41.82
N ALA A 340 -5.72 -11.46 -41.05
CA ALA A 340 -6.60 -11.27 -39.90
C ALA A 340 -8.09 -11.32 -40.28
N ASN A 341 -8.42 -10.96 -41.50
CA ASN A 341 -9.79 -10.91 -41.99
C ASN A 341 -10.28 -12.24 -42.59
N ILE A 342 -9.44 -13.28 -42.63
CA ILE A 342 -9.85 -14.61 -43.13
C ILE A 342 -10.67 -15.31 -42.05
N PRO A 343 -11.91 -15.75 -42.31
CA PRO A 343 -12.70 -16.53 -41.39
C PRO A 343 -11.99 -17.81 -40.95
N ASP A 344 -12.13 -18.20 -39.70
CA ASP A 344 -11.45 -19.37 -39.11
C ASP A 344 -11.68 -20.65 -39.90
N ALA A 345 -12.92 -20.88 -40.37
CA ALA A 345 -13.24 -22.03 -41.23
C ALA A 345 -12.45 -22.02 -42.54
N VAL A 346 -12.25 -20.85 -43.15
CA VAL A 346 -11.47 -20.70 -44.39
C VAL A 346 -9.99 -20.86 -44.07
N PHE A 347 -9.51 -20.31 -42.96
CA PHE A 347 -8.12 -20.44 -42.51
C PHE A 347 -7.73 -21.90 -42.26
N GLN A 348 -8.61 -22.67 -41.64
CA GLN A 348 -8.43 -24.12 -41.44
C GLN A 348 -8.46 -24.91 -42.78
N MET A 349 -9.34 -24.53 -43.72
CA MET A 349 -9.40 -25.17 -45.03
C MET A 349 -8.12 -25.02 -45.85
N VAL A 350 -7.33 -23.99 -45.60
CA VAL A 350 -6.04 -23.79 -46.28
C VAL A 350 -4.85 -24.31 -45.44
N GLY A 351 -5.11 -25.17 -44.45
CA GLY A 351 -4.09 -25.82 -43.64
C GLY A 351 -3.64 -25.03 -42.40
N GLY A 352 -4.41 -24.03 -41.99
CA GLY A 352 -4.18 -23.31 -40.73
C GLY A 352 -4.65 -24.10 -39.50
N LEU A 353 -4.12 -23.75 -38.32
CA LEU A 353 -4.56 -24.29 -37.03
C LEU A 353 -5.96 -23.76 -36.66
N PRO A 354 -6.70 -24.46 -35.79
CA PRO A 354 -7.94 -23.91 -35.24
C PRO A 354 -7.72 -22.53 -34.59
N GLY A 355 -8.59 -21.58 -34.94
CA GLY A 355 -8.41 -20.17 -34.61
C GLY A 355 -7.40 -19.48 -35.54
N ASN A 356 -7.77 -18.34 -36.12
CA ASN A 356 -6.86 -17.56 -36.94
C ASN A 356 -5.92 -16.73 -36.08
N PRO A 357 -4.62 -17.07 -35.94
CA PRO A 357 -3.67 -16.37 -35.09
C PRO A 357 -3.40 -14.92 -35.51
N TYR A 358 -3.78 -14.54 -36.73
CA TYR A 358 -3.67 -13.18 -37.25
C TYR A 358 -4.91 -12.33 -36.92
N ARG A 359 -5.94 -12.95 -36.35
CA ARG A 359 -7.18 -12.27 -36.02
C ARG A 359 -6.99 -11.49 -34.70
N TYR A 360 -6.63 -10.24 -34.85
CA TYR A 360 -6.43 -9.32 -33.77
C TYR A 360 -7.55 -8.26 -33.78
N PRO A 361 -8.13 -7.88 -32.62
CA PRO A 361 -9.12 -6.83 -32.57
C PRO A 361 -8.63 -5.55 -33.23
N SER A 362 -9.48 -4.88 -34.01
CA SER A 362 -9.15 -3.62 -34.68
C SER A 362 -10.27 -2.60 -34.53
N GLY A 363 -9.92 -1.31 -34.52
CA GLY A 363 -10.83 -0.20 -34.30
C GLY A 363 -10.77 0.33 -32.87
N ALA A 364 -11.58 1.33 -32.60
CA ALA A 364 -11.61 2.00 -31.32
C ALA A 364 -12.13 1.05 -30.23
N PHE A 365 -11.53 1.14 -29.06
CA PHE A 365 -11.96 0.44 -27.84
C PHE A 365 -11.88 1.38 -26.64
N GLY A 366 -12.69 1.10 -25.65
CA GLY A 366 -12.63 1.73 -24.32
C GLY A 366 -13.08 0.75 -23.28
N ARG A 367 -12.41 0.73 -22.13
CA ARG A 367 -12.72 -0.15 -21.02
C ARG A 367 -12.43 0.54 -19.69
N ASP A 368 -13.46 0.68 -18.86
CA ASP A 368 -13.37 1.06 -17.44
C ASP A 368 -13.46 -0.20 -16.58
N ASN A 369 -12.38 -0.52 -15.88
CA ASN A 369 -12.33 -1.58 -14.88
C ASN A 369 -12.45 -0.99 -13.51
N GLN A 370 -13.53 -1.29 -12.83
CA GLN A 370 -13.79 -0.80 -11.47
C GLN A 370 -13.72 -1.95 -10.48
N ILE A 371 -13.05 -1.70 -9.36
CA ILE A 371 -13.12 -2.52 -8.14
C ILE A 371 -13.41 -1.63 -6.93
N GLU A 372 -14.37 -2.04 -6.13
CA GLU A 372 -14.82 -1.31 -4.95
C GLU A 372 -14.93 -2.24 -3.76
N LYS A 373 -14.44 -1.78 -2.60
CA LYS A 373 -14.65 -2.44 -1.30
C LYS A 373 -15.22 -1.45 -0.31
N GLU A 374 -16.35 -1.80 0.29
CA GLU A 374 -17.03 -1.02 1.30
C GLU A 374 -17.01 -1.77 2.62
N LEU A 375 -16.53 -1.13 3.68
CA LEU A 375 -16.32 -1.73 5.00
C LEU A 375 -17.18 -1.03 6.06
N TYR A 376 -17.79 -1.83 6.93
CA TYR A 376 -18.46 -1.39 8.16
C TYR A 376 -17.87 -2.20 9.30
N GLY A 377 -17.38 -1.54 10.33
CA GLY A 377 -16.75 -2.27 11.42
C GLY A 377 -16.90 -1.62 12.77
N VAL A 378 -16.66 -2.44 13.78
CA VAL A 378 -16.49 -2.03 15.16
C VAL A 378 -15.36 -2.85 15.76
N SER A 379 -14.44 -2.18 16.45
CA SER A 379 -13.40 -2.84 17.22
C SER A 379 -13.25 -2.14 18.56
N GLY A 380 -12.80 -2.86 19.56
CA GLY A 380 -12.54 -2.30 20.87
C GLY A 380 -11.69 -3.22 21.72
N GLU A 381 -10.98 -2.61 22.65
CA GLU A 381 -10.19 -3.31 23.64
C GLU A 381 -10.26 -2.60 24.98
N ALA A 382 -9.98 -3.31 26.05
CA ALA A 382 -9.90 -2.80 27.40
C ALA A 382 -8.74 -3.47 28.13
N GLY A 383 -8.10 -2.72 29.00
CA GLY A 383 -6.95 -3.18 29.77
C GLY A 383 -7.04 -2.89 31.26
N LYS A 384 -6.41 -3.77 32.04
CA LYS A 384 -6.29 -3.66 33.49
C LYS A 384 -4.94 -4.16 33.96
N THR A 385 -4.27 -3.33 34.74
CA THR A 385 -3.04 -3.72 35.45
C THR A 385 -3.40 -4.23 36.86
N LEU A 386 -2.93 -5.42 37.16
CA LEU A 386 -3.11 -6.07 38.46
C LEU A 386 -1.75 -6.41 39.04
N ARG A 387 -1.60 -6.25 40.35
CA ARG A 387 -0.47 -6.81 41.10
C ARG A 387 -0.92 -8.05 41.85
N LEU A 388 -0.41 -9.19 41.45
CA LEU A 388 -0.69 -10.46 42.08
C LEU A 388 0.60 -10.98 42.69
N THR A 389 0.68 -10.96 44.03
CA THR A 389 1.90 -11.26 44.79
C THR A 389 3.05 -10.29 44.48
N ASP A 390 4.11 -10.78 43.82
CA ASP A 390 5.34 -10.05 43.42
C ASP A 390 5.38 -9.76 41.89
N LYS A 391 4.27 -10.00 41.17
CA LYS A 391 4.18 -9.87 39.71
C LYS A 391 3.20 -8.80 39.31
N SER A 392 3.54 -8.04 38.30
CA SER A 392 2.60 -7.19 37.59
C SER A 392 1.97 -7.97 36.43
N HIS A 393 0.67 -7.83 36.24
CA HIS A 393 -0.08 -8.38 35.12
C HIS A 393 -0.78 -7.21 34.43
N HIS A 394 -0.46 -6.97 33.15
CA HIS A 394 -1.19 -6.02 32.34
C HIS A 394 -2.04 -6.81 31.33
N LEU A 395 -3.29 -7.05 31.73
CA LEU A 395 -4.27 -7.80 30.95
C LEU A 395 -4.95 -6.87 29.95
N VAL A 396 -4.96 -7.23 28.68
CA VAL A 396 -5.72 -6.58 27.62
C VAL A 396 -6.58 -7.62 26.92
N ALA A 397 -7.87 -7.30 26.75
CA ALA A 397 -8.81 -8.12 25.99
C ALA A 397 -9.57 -7.24 25.01
N GLY A 398 -9.84 -7.77 23.82
CA GLY A 398 -10.55 -7.03 22.80
C GLY A 398 -11.35 -7.90 21.86
N ALA A 399 -12.17 -7.23 21.05
CA ALA A 399 -12.98 -7.82 20.02
C ALA A 399 -13.04 -6.93 18.79
N GLU A 400 -13.19 -7.56 17.64
CA GLU A 400 -13.29 -6.89 16.33
C GLU A 400 -14.39 -7.57 15.52
N PHE A 401 -15.19 -6.77 14.83
CA PHE A 401 -16.14 -7.24 13.82
C PHE A 401 -16.13 -6.28 12.65
N TYR A 402 -16.04 -6.79 11.44
CA TYR A 402 -16.32 -6.01 10.26
C TYR A 402 -17.02 -6.82 9.17
N ARG A 403 -17.78 -6.11 8.36
CA ARG A 403 -18.34 -6.57 7.11
C ARG A 403 -17.63 -5.84 5.98
N ILE A 404 -17.38 -6.55 4.89
CA ILE A 404 -16.78 -6.04 3.66
C ILE A 404 -17.62 -6.46 2.46
N ASP A 405 -18.12 -5.52 1.70
CA ASP A 405 -18.80 -5.75 0.45
C ASP A 405 -17.82 -5.47 -0.69
N THR A 406 -17.59 -6.45 -1.56
CA THR A 406 -16.69 -6.35 -2.72
C THR A 406 -17.49 -6.42 -4.00
N GLN A 407 -17.29 -5.46 -4.89
CA GLN A 407 -17.91 -5.41 -6.20
C GLN A 407 -16.85 -5.08 -7.26
N GLN A 408 -16.89 -5.80 -8.38
CA GLN A 408 -16.09 -5.56 -9.56
C GLN A 408 -17.01 -5.47 -10.77
N VAL A 409 -16.70 -4.56 -11.69
CA VAL A 409 -17.39 -4.44 -12.99
C VAL A 409 -16.41 -3.92 -14.03
N SER A 410 -16.58 -4.33 -15.28
CA SER A 410 -15.91 -3.78 -16.43
C SER A 410 -16.95 -3.27 -17.42
N GLU A 411 -16.92 -1.97 -17.69
CA GLU A 411 -17.82 -1.32 -18.65
C GLU A 411 -17.02 -0.86 -19.87
N GLY A 412 -17.69 -0.74 -21.03
CA GLY A 412 -17.02 -0.17 -22.19
C GLY A 412 -17.54 -0.68 -23.52
N TYR A 413 -16.69 -0.53 -24.52
CA TYR A 413 -16.95 -0.95 -25.91
C TYR A 413 -15.69 -1.53 -26.53
N ASP A 414 -15.89 -2.41 -27.51
CA ASP A 414 -14.81 -3.10 -28.18
C ASP A 414 -15.15 -3.34 -29.65
N ASN A 415 -14.11 -3.35 -30.50
CA ASN A 415 -14.25 -3.61 -31.92
C ASN A 415 -13.29 -4.72 -32.36
N CYS A 416 -13.77 -5.53 -33.32
CA CYS A 416 -13.01 -6.59 -33.94
C CYS A 416 -13.12 -6.49 -35.45
N PRO A 417 -12.21 -7.11 -36.22
CA PRO A 417 -12.36 -7.21 -37.66
C PRO A 417 -13.65 -7.98 -38.03
N ALA A 418 -14.49 -7.37 -38.82
CA ALA A 418 -15.67 -8.06 -39.38
C ALA A 418 -15.37 -8.54 -40.81
N PHE A 419 -15.86 -9.72 -41.13
CA PHE A 419 -15.91 -10.19 -42.53
C PHE A 419 -17.12 -9.61 -43.26
N SER A 420 -16.95 -8.93 -44.38
CA SER A 420 -18.01 -8.55 -45.28
C SER A 420 -17.68 -8.88 -46.72
N ILE A 421 -18.75 -9.07 -47.42
CA ILE A 421 -18.75 -9.14 -48.86
C ILE A 421 -19.03 -7.71 -49.37
N ASP A 422 -17.99 -6.86 -49.38
CA ASP A 422 -18.00 -5.63 -50.16
C ASP A 422 -17.63 -5.98 -51.59
N PRO A 423 -18.48 -5.70 -52.60
CA PRO A 423 -18.14 -5.99 -54.01
C PRO A 423 -16.89 -5.27 -54.50
N SER A 424 -16.48 -4.17 -53.88
CA SER A 424 -15.27 -3.43 -54.22
C SER A 424 -14.03 -3.91 -53.45
N ASN A 425 -14.20 -4.55 -52.31
CA ASN A 425 -13.16 -5.16 -51.49
C ASN A 425 -13.72 -6.33 -50.69
N PRO A 426 -13.87 -7.50 -51.31
CA PRO A 426 -14.62 -8.63 -50.74
C PRO A 426 -13.97 -9.26 -49.50
N MET A 427 -12.79 -8.78 -49.08
CA MET A 427 -12.04 -9.35 -47.97
C MET A 427 -11.97 -8.43 -46.73
N TYR A 428 -12.50 -7.23 -46.77
CA TYR A 428 -12.45 -6.29 -45.65
C TYR A 428 -13.78 -5.60 -45.41
N MET A 429 -14.27 -5.76 -44.21
CA MET A 429 -15.25 -4.89 -43.62
C MET A 429 -14.63 -4.28 -42.39
N GLY A 430 -14.67 -3.06 -42.25
CA GLY A 430 -14.24 -2.30 -41.10
C GLY A 430 -14.48 -2.98 -39.72
N PRO A 431 -14.09 -2.36 -38.66
CA PRO A 431 -14.32 -2.87 -37.29
C PRO A 431 -15.81 -2.97 -36.98
N THR A 432 -16.22 -4.00 -36.27
CA THR A 432 -17.58 -4.20 -35.76
C THR A 432 -17.51 -4.44 -34.25
N ALA A 433 -18.61 -4.19 -33.53
CA ALA A 433 -18.69 -4.51 -32.13
C ALA A 433 -18.39 -5.98 -31.87
N CYS A 434 -17.57 -6.26 -30.86
CA CYS A 434 -17.25 -7.61 -30.40
C CYS A 434 -17.08 -7.62 -28.87
N ASP A 435 -16.75 -8.77 -28.32
CA ASP A 435 -16.60 -8.97 -26.90
C ASP A 435 -15.19 -9.50 -26.53
N PHE A 436 -14.16 -9.03 -27.22
CA PHE A 436 -12.78 -9.46 -26.97
C PHE A 436 -12.26 -9.04 -25.61
N LEU A 437 -12.63 -7.85 -25.13
CA LEU A 437 -12.21 -7.32 -23.83
C LEU A 437 -13.10 -7.76 -22.66
N HIS A 438 -14.18 -8.52 -22.93
CA HIS A 438 -15.16 -8.94 -21.92
C HIS A 438 -15.67 -7.73 -21.12
N THR A 439 -16.17 -6.70 -21.83
CA THR A 439 -16.76 -5.50 -21.22
C THR A 439 -18.24 -5.73 -20.90
N ASN A 440 -18.81 -4.82 -20.09
CA ASN A 440 -20.22 -4.81 -19.67
C ASN A 440 -20.62 -6.06 -18.88
N GLN A 441 -19.66 -6.56 -18.11
CA GLN A 441 -19.81 -7.71 -17.22
C GLN A 441 -18.97 -7.56 -15.97
N ALA A 442 -19.23 -8.38 -14.96
CA ALA A 442 -18.31 -8.61 -13.84
C ALA A 442 -17.59 -9.95 -14.00
N ASP A 443 -16.34 -10.01 -13.58
CA ASP A 443 -15.54 -11.25 -13.59
C ASP A 443 -15.71 -12.07 -12.31
N MET A 444 -16.41 -11.52 -11.33
CA MET A 444 -16.79 -12.21 -10.11
C MET A 444 -18.17 -11.73 -9.65
N PRO A 445 -18.95 -12.57 -8.94
CA PRO A 445 -20.18 -12.12 -8.31
C PRO A 445 -19.87 -11.08 -7.23
N LYS A 446 -20.79 -10.14 -6.98
CA LYS A 446 -20.71 -9.32 -5.77
C LYS A 446 -20.54 -10.24 -4.56
N ALA A 447 -19.58 -9.96 -3.69
CA ALA A 447 -19.29 -10.78 -2.53
C ALA A 447 -19.48 -9.99 -1.24
N GLU A 448 -20.21 -10.59 -0.29
CA GLU A 448 -20.37 -10.08 1.07
C GLU A 448 -19.45 -10.88 2.00
N GLY A 449 -18.43 -10.22 2.54
CA GLY A 449 -17.52 -10.79 3.53
C GLY A 449 -17.88 -10.34 4.94
N SER A 450 -17.68 -11.20 5.92
CA SER A 450 -17.69 -10.82 7.33
C SER A 450 -16.55 -11.49 8.06
N GLN A 451 -15.96 -10.77 8.99
CA GLN A 451 -14.94 -11.31 9.88
C GLN A 451 -15.19 -10.81 11.29
N TRP A 452 -14.99 -11.68 12.27
CA TRP A 452 -14.97 -11.30 13.66
C TRP A 452 -13.82 -11.98 14.38
N ALA A 453 -13.35 -11.34 15.44
CA ALA A 453 -12.28 -11.88 16.25
C ALA A 453 -12.47 -11.49 17.71
N ILE A 454 -11.93 -12.34 18.60
CA ILE A 454 -11.72 -12.03 20.00
C ILE A 454 -10.26 -12.34 20.34
N TYR A 455 -9.68 -11.52 21.19
CA TYR A 455 -8.28 -11.69 21.58
C TYR A 455 -8.04 -11.27 23.01
N ALA A 456 -6.98 -11.81 23.58
CA ALA A 456 -6.49 -11.42 24.87
C ALA A 456 -4.96 -11.56 24.94
N ARG A 457 -4.31 -10.70 25.72
CA ARG A 457 -2.89 -10.79 26.07
C ARG A 457 -2.67 -10.40 27.52
N ASP A 458 -1.62 -10.94 28.12
CA ASP A 458 -1.19 -10.61 29.48
C ASP A 458 0.30 -10.31 29.47
N GLU A 459 0.68 -9.08 29.78
CA GLU A 459 2.08 -8.73 30.01
C GLU A 459 2.42 -8.97 31.47
N ILE A 460 3.16 -10.06 31.72
CA ILE A 460 3.54 -10.52 33.06
C ILE A 460 4.93 -10.02 33.37
N GLY A 461 5.05 -9.08 34.31
CA GLY A 461 6.32 -8.57 34.79
C GLY A 461 6.85 -9.37 35.97
N PHE A 462 8.12 -9.76 35.90
CA PHE A 462 8.88 -10.43 36.94
C PHE A 462 10.06 -9.57 37.37
N ALA A 463 10.54 -9.76 38.60
CA ALA A 463 11.71 -9.06 39.12
C ALA A 463 11.65 -7.54 38.89
N ASP A 464 10.58 -6.90 39.36
CA ASP A 464 10.29 -5.48 39.14
C ASP A 464 10.27 -5.07 37.67
N ASN A 465 9.68 -5.93 36.81
CA ASN A 465 9.55 -5.81 35.35
C ASN A 465 10.87 -5.89 34.57
N THR A 466 11.98 -6.33 35.18
CA THR A 466 13.24 -6.60 34.47
C THR A 466 13.07 -7.69 33.41
N ILE A 467 12.21 -8.67 33.68
CA ILE A 467 11.82 -9.70 32.70
C ILE A 467 10.31 -9.58 32.49
N THR A 468 9.88 -9.51 31.23
CA THR A 468 8.45 -9.60 30.91
C THR A 468 8.17 -10.80 30.02
N LEU A 469 7.02 -11.41 30.22
CA LEU A 469 6.49 -12.47 29.38
C LEU A 469 5.09 -12.11 28.93
N THR A 470 4.88 -11.98 27.61
CA THR A 470 3.60 -11.58 27.05
C THR A 470 3.01 -12.68 26.16
N PRO A 471 2.28 -13.67 26.76
CA PRO A 471 1.44 -14.58 25.99
C PRO A 471 0.24 -13.81 25.40
N GLY A 472 -0.09 -14.15 24.15
CA GLY A 472 -1.25 -13.64 23.45
C GLY A 472 -2.00 -14.75 22.73
N ILE A 473 -3.31 -14.61 22.64
CA ILE A 473 -4.20 -15.54 21.92
C ILE A 473 -5.27 -14.76 21.19
N ARG A 474 -5.58 -15.20 19.96
CA ARG A 474 -6.62 -14.61 19.13
C ARG A 474 -7.38 -15.72 18.40
N TYR A 475 -8.68 -15.59 18.37
CA TYR A 475 -9.56 -16.42 17.58
C TYR A 475 -10.22 -15.56 16.52
N ASP A 476 -10.03 -15.90 15.25
CA ASP A 476 -10.65 -15.27 14.08
C ASP A 476 -11.62 -16.23 13.42
N ALA A 477 -12.74 -15.72 12.91
CA ALA A 477 -13.63 -16.44 12.02
C ALA A 477 -14.08 -15.53 10.88
N TYR A 478 -14.10 -16.06 9.67
CA TYR A 478 -14.54 -15.31 8.49
C TYR A 478 -15.54 -16.10 7.68
N ARG A 479 -16.33 -15.36 6.90
CA ARG A 479 -17.24 -15.91 5.90
C ARG A 479 -17.25 -14.97 4.69
N GLN A 480 -17.17 -15.58 3.49
CA GLN A 480 -17.39 -14.93 2.20
C GLN A 480 -18.61 -15.54 1.53
N GLN A 481 -19.54 -14.70 1.08
CA GLN A 481 -20.80 -15.13 0.49
C GLN A 481 -21.02 -14.40 -0.84
N PRO A 482 -20.96 -15.12 -1.97
CA PRO A 482 -21.24 -14.53 -3.28
C PRO A 482 -22.74 -14.29 -3.44
N LYS A 483 -23.10 -13.27 -4.22
CA LYS A 483 -24.47 -12.93 -4.60
C LYS A 483 -24.66 -13.17 -6.10
N ALA A 484 -25.57 -14.01 -6.45
CA ALA A 484 -25.93 -14.24 -7.87
C ALA A 484 -26.60 -13.00 -8.48
N GLY A 485 -26.43 -12.81 -9.78
CA GLY A 485 -27.06 -11.74 -10.55
C GLY A 485 -26.17 -10.49 -10.70
N GLY A 486 -26.79 -9.33 -11.00
CA GLY A 486 -26.08 -8.11 -11.35
C GLY A 486 -25.24 -8.29 -12.62
N ASP A 487 -24.15 -7.53 -12.73
CA ASP A 487 -23.26 -7.54 -13.89
C ASP A 487 -22.57 -8.91 -14.11
N PHE A 488 -22.45 -9.73 -13.07
CA PHE A 488 -21.93 -11.10 -13.21
C PHE A 488 -22.87 -12.01 -14.01
N ALA A 489 -24.15 -11.72 -14.11
CA ALA A 489 -25.08 -12.47 -14.96
C ALA A 489 -24.77 -12.30 -16.46
N ASN A 490 -24.04 -11.26 -16.84
CA ASN A 490 -23.58 -10.99 -18.20
C ASN A 490 -22.25 -11.69 -18.51
N ASN A 491 -21.60 -12.34 -17.55
CA ASN A 491 -20.33 -13.03 -17.77
C ASN A 491 -20.51 -14.15 -18.79
N VAL A 492 -19.66 -14.15 -19.82
CA VAL A 492 -19.74 -15.10 -20.96
C VAL A 492 -19.37 -16.54 -20.56
N ASN A 493 -18.72 -16.73 -19.42
CA ASN A 493 -18.40 -18.05 -18.92
C ASN A 493 -19.58 -18.63 -18.14
N PRO A 494 -19.90 -19.90 -18.32
CA PRO A 494 -20.96 -20.52 -17.53
C PRO A 494 -20.61 -20.41 -16.04
N SER A 495 -21.47 -19.74 -15.28
CA SER A 495 -21.36 -19.75 -13.83
C SER A 495 -21.60 -21.20 -13.37
N ASN A 496 -20.54 -21.85 -12.92
CA ASN A 496 -20.70 -23.16 -12.29
C ASN A 496 -21.18 -22.97 -10.83
N GLU A 497 -21.81 -23.98 -10.29
CA GLU A 497 -22.30 -23.94 -8.90
C GLU A 497 -21.19 -23.64 -7.88
N GLN A 498 -19.93 -23.88 -8.24
CA GLN A 498 -18.78 -23.62 -7.37
C GLN A 498 -18.53 -22.13 -7.16
N THR A 499 -18.72 -21.26 -8.18
CA THR A 499 -18.52 -19.81 -8.06
C THR A 499 -19.58 -19.13 -7.18
N LEU A 500 -20.68 -19.81 -6.86
CA LEU A 500 -21.74 -19.28 -6.01
C LEU A 500 -21.79 -19.92 -4.61
N ARG A 501 -20.79 -20.75 -4.26
CA ARG A 501 -20.71 -21.38 -2.94
C ARG A 501 -20.01 -20.46 -1.94
N SER A 502 -20.56 -20.36 -0.73
CA SER A 502 -19.92 -19.62 0.37
C SER A 502 -18.62 -20.30 0.80
N SER A 503 -17.61 -19.50 1.15
CA SER A 503 -16.38 -19.94 1.79
C SER A 503 -16.32 -19.42 3.23
N SER A 504 -15.95 -20.25 4.19
CA SER A 504 -15.80 -19.84 5.60
C SER A 504 -14.81 -20.74 6.31
N ASP A 505 -14.03 -20.16 7.20
CA ASP A 505 -13.11 -20.90 8.08
C ASP A 505 -12.84 -20.08 9.35
N HIS A 506 -12.08 -20.66 10.27
CA HIS A 506 -11.69 -20.03 11.53
C HIS A 506 -10.27 -20.40 11.90
N LYS A 507 -9.63 -19.56 12.71
CA LYS A 507 -8.26 -19.77 13.15
C LYS A 507 -8.03 -19.33 14.57
N LEU A 508 -7.36 -20.19 15.34
CA LEU A 508 -6.74 -19.82 16.60
C LEU A 508 -5.27 -19.50 16.35
N SER A 509 -4.84 -18.30 16.71
CA SER A 509 -3.45 -17.82 16.57
C SER A 509 -2.90 -17.46 17.94
N GLY A 510 -1.66 -17.85 18.20
CA GLY A 510 -0.97 -17.56 19.44
C GLY A 510 0.26 -16.70 19.20
N SER A 511 0.73 -16.04 20.27
CA SER A 511 2.02 -15.39 20.36
C SER A 511 2.61 -15.51 21.74
N LEU A 512 3.92 -15.40 21.82
CA LEU A 512 4.67 -15.33 23.05
C LEU A 512 5.87 -14.39 22.82
N LEU A 513 5.89 -13.27 23.53
CA LEU A 513 7.03 -12.36 23.56
C LEU A 513 7.67 -12.47 24.94
N ALA A 514 8.96 -12.68 25.01
CA ALA A 514 9.76 -12.58 26.20
C ALA A 514 10.74 -11.42 26.04
N THR A 515 10.82 -10.53 27.00
CA THR A 515 11.83 -9.47 27.05
C THR A 515 12.63 -9.55 28.34
N TRP A 516 13.88 -9.18 28.26
CA TRP A 516 14.80 -9.10 29.39
C TRP A 516 15.59 -7.79 29.31
N GLN A 517 15.28 -6.86 30.24
CA GLN A 517 16.10 -5.67 30.47
C GLN A 517 17.33 -6.10 31.26
N ALA A 518 18.40 -6.48 30.58
CA ALA A 518 19.60 -7.04 31.20
C ALA A 518 20.39 -5.98 31.99
N ASP A 519 20.37 -4.74 31.51
CA ASP A 519 20.80 -3.51 32.21
C ASP A 519 20.05 -2.30 31.60
N ASP A 520 20.35 -1.08 32.06
CA ASP A 520 19.66 0.14 31.62
C ASP A 520 19.76 0.37 30.10
N ASP A 521 20.81 -0.14 29.47
CA ASP A 521 21.14 0.07 28.06
C ASP A 521 20.98 -1.18 27.19
N LEU A 522 20.50 -2.31 27.75
CA LEU A 522 20.40 -3.58 27.01
C LEU A 522 19.07 -4.26 27.24
N LEU A 523 18.19 -4.22 26.22
CA LEU A 523 16.99 -5.03 26.14
C LEU A 523 17.21 -6.20 25.18
N LEU A 524 17.04 -7.42 25.66
CA LEU A 524 17.01 -8.63 24.83
C LEU A 524 15.57 -9.10 24.69
N TYR A 525 15.21 -9.63 23.51
CA TYR A 525 13.88 -10.20 23.31
C TYR A 525 13.90 -11.47 22.46
N ALA A 526 12.88 -12.29 22.68
CA ALA A 526 12.56 -13.44 21.84
C ALA A 526 11.06 -13.49 21.62
N GLN A 527 10.64 -13.64 20.38
CA GLN A 527 9.23 -13.71 20.00
C GLN A 527 8.95 -14.96 19.17
N TRP A 528 7.85 -15.61 19.50
CA TRP A 528 7.15 -16.54 18.63
C TRP A 528 5.76 -15.97 18.34
N ALA A 529 5.36 -15.94 17.07
CA ALA A 529 4.04 -15.47 16.71
C ALA A 529 3.50 -16.18 15.46
N GLN A 530 2.19 -16.37 15.46
CA GLN A 530 1.45 -16.91 14.33
C GLN A 530 0.70 -15.80 13.60
N GLY A 531 0.64 -15.92 12.27
CA GLY A 531 -0.14 -15.06 11.40
C GLY A 531 -1.18 -15.88 10.63
N PHE A 532 -2.23 -15.18 10.24
CA PHE A 532 -3.37 -15.72 9.53
C PHE A 532 -3.89 -14.69 8.53
N LYS A 533 -4.26 -15.16 7.34
CA LYS A 533 -4.92 -14.34 6.31
C LYS A 533 -6.00 -15.15 5.61
N ALA A 534 -7.22 -14.63 5.64
CA ALA A 534 -8.35 -15.20 4.88
C ALA A 534 -8.16 -14.96 3.37
N PRO A 535 -8.64 -15.88 2.51
CA PRO A 535 -8.71 -15.62 1.07
C PRO A 535 -9.60 -14.41 0.75
N ASP A 536 -9.17 -13.63 -0.25
CA ASP A 536 -9.95 -12.51 -0.77
C ASP A 536 -11.08 -12.97 -1.71
N ALA A 537 -12.12 -12.15 -1.87
CA ALA A 537 -13.26 -12.48 -2.74
C ALA A 537 -12.83 -12.75 -4.19
N THR A 538 -11.88 -12.00 -4.72
CA THR A 538 -11.35 -12.20 -6.08
C THR A 538 -10.66 -13.56 -6.21
N GLN A 539 -9.86 -13.95 -5.21
CA GLN A 539 -9.20 -15.25 -5.16
C GLN A 539 -10.19 -16.43 -5.12
N LEU A 540 -11.33 -16.22 -4.49
CA LEU A 540 -12.37 -17.25 -4.36
C LEU A 540 -13.27 -17.38 -5.59
N TYR A 541 -13.66 -16.26 -6.20
CA TYR A 541 -14.82 -16.23 -7.09
C TYR A 541 -14.53 -15.77 -8.51
N MET A 542 -13.29 -15.44 -8.86
CA MET A 542 -12.94 -14.98 -10.20
C MET A 542 -13.33 -16.02 -11.27
N ASN A 543 -13.85 -15.53 -12.40
CA ASN A 543 -14.21 -16.33 -13.57
C ASN A 543 -14.05 -15.45 -14.82
N TYR A 544 -12.83 -15.44 -15.39
CA TYR A 544 -12.44 -14.54 -16.46
C TYR A 544 -11.83 -15.30 -17.65
N GLY A 545 -12.30 -15.01 -18.85
CA GLY A 545 -11.88 -15.60 -20.11
C GLY A 545 -13.09 -16.02 -20.97
N ALA A 546 -12.86 -16.81 -22.00
CA ALA A 546 -13.93 -17.34 -22.86
C ALA A 546 -13.52 -18.64 -23.54
N GLU A 547 -14.50 -19.46 -23.92
CA GLU A 547 -14.31 -20.61 -24.81
C GLU A 547 -13.59 -20.18 -26.10
N GLY A 548 -12.73 -21.03 -26.61
CA GLY A 548 -11.86 -20.74 -27.75
C GLY A 548 -10.64 -19.90 -27.41
N SER A 549 -10.45 -19.52 -26.16
CA SER A 549 -9.35 -18.67 -25.70
C SER A 549 -8.68 -19.26 -24.44
N TYR A 550 -8.73 -18.58 -23.33
CA TYR A 550 -8.22 -19.00 -22.03
C TYR A 550 -9.29 -18.84 -20.96
N LEU A 551 -9.05 -19.44 -19.80
CA LEU A 551 -9.91 -19.27 -18.62
C LEU A 551 -9.07 -19.12 -17.37
N ARG A 552 -9.42 -18.13 -16.52
CA ARG A 552 -8.84 -17.90 -15.20
C ARG A 552 -9.91 -18.05 -14.13
N LEU A 553 -9.65 -18.90 -13.17
CA LEU A 553 -10.63 -19.29 -12.16
C LEU A 553 -10.14 -18.97 -10.76
N GLY A 554 -11.03 -18.45 -9.94
CA GLY A 554 -10.91 -18.48 -8.49
C GLY A 554 -11.09 -19.90 -7.94
N ASN A 555 -10.98 -20.03 -6.63
CA ASN A 555 -11.11 -21.32 -5.95
C ASN A 555 -11.80 -21.17 -4.59
N VAL A 556 -13.02 -21.60 -4.50
CA VAL A 556 -13.82 -21.51 -3.25
C VAL A 556 -13.35 -22.47 -2.16
N ASP A 557 -12.48 -23.44 -2.49
CA ASP A 557 -11.89 -24.41 -1.56
C ASP A 557 -10.53 -23.95 -1.00
N LEU A 558 -10.14 -22.70 -1.26
CA LEU A 558 -8.91 -22.13 -0.68
C LEU A 558 -8.98 -22.16 0.83
N LYS A 559 -7.86 -22.62 1.41
CA LYS A 559 -7.59 -22.53 2.84
C LYS A 559 -6.90 -21.21 3.14
N PRO A 560 -7.09 -20.66 4.34
CA PRO A 560 -6.34 -19.49 4.79
C PRO A 560 -4.83 -19.69 4.70
N GLU A 561 -4.12 -18.62 4.39
CA GLU A 561 -2.67 -18.58 4.54
C GLU A 561 -2.32 -18.51 6.02
N GLU A 562 -1.31 -19.24 6.42
CA GLU A 562 -0.81 -19.32 7.80
C GLU A 562 0.68 -19.05 7.86
N SER A 563 1.11 -18.37 8.91
CA SER A 563 2.53 -18.21 9.21
C SER A 563 2.87 -18.65 10.62
N ASN A 564 4.12 -19.02 10.79
CA ASN A 564 4.73 -19.33 12.06
C ASN A 564 6.12 -18.68 12.08
N GLY A 565 6.25 -17.61 12.86
CA GLY A 565 7.43 -16.75 12.92
C GLY A 565 8.17 -16.89 14.24
N PHE A 566 9.48 -16.87 14.16
CA PHE A 566 10.40 -16.76 15.28
C PHE A 566 11.31 -15.58 15.06
N GLU A 567 11.50 -14.77 16.08
CA GLU A 567 12.42 -13.64 16.05
C GLU A 567 13.16 -13.56 17.38
N VAL A 568 14.45 -13.25 17.32
CA VAL A 568 15.26 -12.90 18.47
C VAL A 568 16.00 -11.61 18.16
N GLY A 569 16.15 -10.76 19.16
CA GLY A 569 16.84 -9.51 18.93
C GLY A 569 17.32 -8.84 20.20
N ALA A 570 18.00 -7.72 19.98
CA ALA A 570 18.53 -6.86 21.03
C ALA A 570 18.30 -5.39 20.65
N GLN A 571 17.99 -4.56 21.64
CA GLN A 571 18.06 -3.12 21.59
C GLN A 571 19.17 -2.69 22.55
N LEU A 572 20.08 -1.86 22.07
CA LEU A 572 21.32 -1.47 22.76
C LEU A 572 21.39 0.05 22.87
N GLY A 573 21.84 0.53 24.02
CA GLY A 573 22.18 1.91 24.25
C GLY A 573 20.98 2.84 24.46
N ASP A 574 21.24 4.12 24.34
CA ASP A 574 20.32 5.22 24.58
C ASP A 574 20.13 6.08 23.31
N GLN A 575 19.56 7.29 23.47
CA GLN A 575 19.38 8.25 22.36
C GLN A 575 20.70 8.75 21.78
N ARG A 576 21.80 8.73 22.54
CA ARG A 576 23.12 9.20 22.11
C ARG A 576 23.91 8.13 21.35
N LEU A 577 23.92 6.92 21.87
CA LEU A 577 24.61 5.78 21.25
C LEU A 577 23.74 4.55 21.41
N GLY A 578 23.18 4.08 20.32
CA GLY A 578 22.28 2.94 20.39
C GLY A 578 22.08 2.26 19.06
N GLY A 579 21.27 1.22 19.09
CA GLY A 579 20.92 0.46 17.89
C GLY A 579 20.06 -0.75 18.21
N SER A 580 19.73 -1.49 17.17
CA SER A 580 18.96 -2.73 17.28
C SER A 580 19.49 -3.79 16.35
N LEU A 581 19.29 -5.05 16.73
CA LEU A 581 19.55 -6.22 15.90
C LEU A 581 18.35 -7.16 16.02
N ALA A 582 17.82 -7.62 14.90
CA ALA A 582 16.76 -8.63 14.81
C ALA A 582 17.19 -9.75 13.87
N LEU A 583 16.99 -11.00 14.28
CA LEU A 583 17.15 -12.20 13.47
C LEU A 583 15.81 -12.91 13.41
N PHE A 584 15.31 -13.21 12.22
CA PHE A 584 13.98 -13.79 12.03
C PHE A 584 13.98 -15.03 11.13
N ASP A 585 13.04 -15.95 11.40
CA ASP A 585 12.72 -17.15 10.62
C ASP A 585 11.20 -17.30 10.53
N ASN A 586 10.64 -17.08 9.35
CA ASN A 586 9.21 -17.14 9.09
C ASN A 586 8.86 -18.26 8.11
N ARG A 587 7.92 -19.11 8.48
CA ARG A 587 7.45 -20.25 7.70
C ARG A 587 5.98 -20.11 7.40
N TYR A 588 5.63 -20.18 6.12
CA TYR A 588 4.28 -20.01 5.61
C TYR A 588 3.74 -21.32 5.06
N LYS A 589 2.44 -21.54 5.28
CA LYS A 589 1.69 -22.69 4.74
C LYS A 589 0.47 -22.18 3.98
N ASN A 590 -0.02 -22.99 3.05
CA ASN A 590 -1.19 -22.70 2.23
C ASN A 590 -1.04 -21.36 1.48
N PHE A 591 0.17 -20.99 1.12
CA PHE A 591 0.44 -19.76 0.40
C PHE A 591 -0.40 -19.73 -0.88
N ILE A 592 -1.23 -18.69 -1.05
CA ILE A 592 -2.13 -18.57 -2.18
C ILE A 592 -1.35 -18.01 -3.36
N ASP A 593 -1.38 -18.77 -4.46
CA ASP A 593 -0.77 -18.40 -5.73
C ASP A 593 -1.87 -18.31 -6.78
N GLU A 594 -1.87 -17.23 -7.52
CA GLU A 594 -2.81 -16.95 -8.60
C GLU A 594 -2.21 -17.47 -9.90
N ASP A 595 -3.04 -17.73 -10.92
CA ASP A 595 -2.61 -18.16 -12.27
C ASP A 595 -1.82 -19.47 -12.32
N VAL A 596 -2.12 -20.43 -11.45
CA VAL A 596 -1.51 -21.77 -11.50
C VAL A 596 -2.16 -22.59 -12.61
N ALA A 597 -1.37 -23.06 -13.57
CA ALA A 597 -1.86 -23.90 -14.66
C ALA A 597 -2.57 -25.15 -14.12
N VAL A 598 -3.71 -25.50 -14.71
CA VAL A 598 -4.54 -26.63 -14.30
C VAL A 598 -4.35 -27.77 -15.30
N ASP A 599 -4.13 -28.98 -14.79
CA ASP A 599 -4.03 -30.18 -15.64
C ASP A 599 -5.42 -30.68 -16.10
N ALA A 600 -5.42 -31.48 -17.18
CA ALA A 600 -6.66 -31.96 -17.79
C ALA A 600 -7.54 -32.81 -16.84
N ALA A 601 -6.94 -33.54 -15.90
CA ALA A 601 -7.71 -34.36 -14.94
C ALA A 601 -8.45 -33.47 -13.93
N THR A 602 -7.78 -32.44 -13.45
CA THR A 602 -8.38 -31.42 -12.57
C THR A 602 -9.49 -30.65 -13.30
N LEU A 603 -9.28 -30.27 -14.57
CA LEU A 603 -10.34 -29.63 -15.40
C LEU A 603 -11.56 -30.50 -15.51
N ALA A 604 -11.40 -31.77 -15.89
CA ALA A 604 -12.53 -32.71 -15.99
C ALA A 604 -13.27 -32.87 -14.63
N SER A 605 -12.55 -32.80 -13.51
CA SER A 605 -13.18 -32.91 -12.18
C SER A 605 -14.09 -31.73 -11.82
N ILE A 606 -13.86 -30.56 -12.45
CA ILE A 606 -14.70 -29.35 -12.29
C ILE A 606 -15.66 -29.14 -13.48
N GLY A 607 -15.77 -30.14 -14.37
CA GLY A 607 -16.72 -30.14 -15.49
C GLY A 607 -16.31 -29.33 -16.70
N LEU A 608 -15.02 -29.04 -16.86
CA LEU A 608 -14.45 -28.29 -17.98
C LEU A 608 -13.64 -29.23 -18.91
N ASP A 609 -13.66 -28.93 -20.22
CA ASP A 609 -12.82 -29.60 -21.20
C ASP A 609 -11.63 -28.70 -21.59
N ASN A 610 -10.43 -29.29 -21.56
CA ASN A 610 -9.22 -28.58 -21.98
C ASN A 610 -9.25 -28.16 -23.47
N GLY A 611 -10.02 -28.87 -24.29
CA GLY A 611 -10.21 -28.55 -25.69
C GLY A 611 -10.95 -27.23 -25.96
N ASP A 612 -11.78 -26.82 -25.00
CA ASP A 612 -12.54 -25.59 -25.09
C ASP A 612 -11.66 -24.33 -24.81
N TYR A 613 -10.49 -24.52 -24.20
CA TYR A 613 -9.58 -23.43 -23.80
C TYR A 613 -8.16 -23.65 -24.34
N PRO A 614 -7.92 -23.45 -25.65
CA PRO A 614 -6.64 -23.76 -26.30
C PRO A 614 -5.44 -22.94 -25.78
N LEU A 615 -5.67 -21.80 -25.15
CA LEU A 615 -4.62 -20.98 -24.52
C LEU A 615 -4.41 -21.34 -23.04
N GLY A 616 -5.13 -22.36 -22.54
CA GLY A 616 -4.96 -22.91 -21.20
C GLY A 616 -5.93 -22.38 -20.17
N VAL A 617 -6.03 -23.12 -19.08
CA VAL A 617 -6.81 -22.76 -17.89
C VAL A 617 -5.87 -22.58 -16.71
N THR A 618 -6.03 -21.49 -15.99
CA THR A 618 -5.34 -21.24 -14.72
C THR A 618 -6.36 -21.15 -13.58
N ARG A 619 -5.94 -21.49 -12.36
CA ARG A 619 -6.77 -21.43 -11.16
C ARG A 619 -5.96 -20.96 -9.98
N THR A 620 -6.58 -20.15 -9.12
CA THR A 620 -6.00 -19.81 -7.82
C THR A 620 -5.90 -21.06 -6.93
N GLN A 621 -4.73 -21.30 -6.34
CA GLN A 621 -4.49 -22.51 -5.54
C GLN A 621 -3.67 -22.18 -4.30
N ASN A 622 -3.90 -22.94 -3.21
CA ASN A 622 -2.94 -22.99 -2.12
C ASN A 622 -1.69 -23.72 -2.60
N ARG A 623 -0.68 -22.96 -2.89
CA ARG A 623 0.63 -23.51 -3.17
C ARG A 623 1.36 -23.75 -1.84
N SER A 624 2.35 -24.46 -1.90
CA SER A 624 3.45 -24.87 -1.07
C SER A 624 3.72 -24.14 0.26
N LYS A 625 4.85 -24.48 0.77
CA LYS A 625 5.48 -23.97 1.97
C LYS A 625 6.53 -22.96 1.58
N VAL A 626 6.34 -21.71 1.94
CA VAL A 626 7.31 -20.64 1.77
C VAL A 626 8.12 -20.48 3.05
N HIS A 627 9.42 -20.19 2.93
CA HIS A 627 10.31 -19.92 4.03
C HIS A 627 11.10 -18.65 3.77
N ILE A 628 10.99 -17.67 4.69
CA ILE A 628 11.71 -16.40 4.62
C ILE A 628 12.45 -16.21 5.94
N TYR A 629 13.76 -15.98 5.86
CA TYR A 629 14.60 -15.71 7.02
C TYR A 629 15.60 -14.60 6.72
N GLY A 630 16.08 -13.94 7.76
CA GLY A 630 16.98 -12.82 7.56
C GLY A 630 17.44 -12.14 8.84
N ALA A 631 18.05 -10.98 8.64
CA ALA A 631 18.56 -10.13 9.69
C ALA A 631 18.32 -8.64 9.33
N GLU A 632 18.01 -7.85 10.36
CA GLU A 632 17.90 -6.40 10.27
C GLU A 632 18.67 -5.79 11.42
N ALA A 633 19.38 -4.68 11.16
CA ALA A 633 20.10 -3.96 12.19
C ALA A 633 20.03 -2.45 11.95
N THR A 634 19.97 -1.70 13.05
CA THR A 634 20.09 -0.24 13.05
C THR A 634 21.14 0.19 14.06
N ALA A 635 21.77 1.33 13.83
CA ALA A 635 22.66 1.96 14.79
C ALA A 635 22.61 3.48 14.65
N HIS A 636 22.80 4.18 15.74
CA HIS A 636 22.97 5.62 15.76
C HIS A 636 23.99 6.02 16.82
N TRP A 637 24.68 7.15 16.55
CA TRP A 637 25.71 7.68 17.43
C TRP A 637 25.79 9.20 17.33
N GLU A 638 25.43 9.89 18.38
CA GLU A 638 25.64 11.32 18.57
C GLU A 638 27.06 11.54 19.14
N PHE A 639 28.04 11.60 18.27
CA PHE A 639 29.45 11.73 18.68
C PHE A 639 29.82 13.14 19.10
N LEU A 640 29.06 14.14 18.71
CA LEU A 640 29.09 15.53 19.19
C LEU A 640 27.65 16.03 19.37
N THR A 641 27.42 17.04 20.17
CA THR A 641 26.09 17.58 20.53
C THR A 641 25.18 17.87 19.34
N GLN A 642 25.74 18.12 18.16
CA GLN A 642 25.00 18.49 16.93
C GLN A 642 25.21 17.50 15.79
N TRP A 643 26.04 16.49 15.99
CA TRP A 643 26.42 15.55 14.94
C TRP A 643 25.98 14.15 15.27
N LYS A 644 25.22 13.56 14.37
CA LYS A 644 24.70 12.20 14.47
C LYS A 644 25.11 11.36 13.28
N LEU A 645 25.75 10.24 13.53
CA LEU A 645 25.93 9.16 12.56
C LEU A 645 24.84 8.13 12.79
N TRP A 646 24.16 7.71 11.73
CA TRP A 646 23.14 6.68 11.84
C TRP A 646 23.19 5.75 10.64
N GLY A 647 22.69 4.54 10.80
CA GLY A 647 22.64 3.59 9.71
C GLY A 647 21.73 2.43 9.99
N SER A 648 21.41 1.71 8.92
CA SER A 648 20.55 0.53 8.97
C SER A 648 20.87 -0.42 7.84
N VAL A 649 20.65 -1.70 8.06
CA VAL A 649 20.83 -2.76 7.08
C VAL A 649 19.71 -3.79 7.19
N ALA A 650 19.22 -4.26 6.04
CA ALA A 650 18.24 -5.33 5.95
C ALA A 650 18.71 -6.39 4.96
N TRP A 651 18.61 -7.65 5.36
CA TRP A 651 18.94 -8.81 4.55
C TRP A 651 17.89 -9.90 4.77
N ALA A 652 17.37 -10.43 3.67
CA ALA A 652 16.43 -11.54 3.70
C ALA A 652 16.69 -12.55 2.58
N VAL A 653 16.27 -13.79 2.79
CA VAL A 653 16.23 -14.86 1.80
C VAL A 653 14.87 -15.53 1.86
N GLY A 654 14.17 -15.55 0.74
CA GLY A 654 12.89 -16.23 0.57
C GLY A 654 12.99 -17.38 -0.41
N LYS A 655 12.37 -18.52 -0.09
CA LYS A 655 12.30 -19.70 -0.94
C LYS A 655 10.97 -20.40 -0.86
N ASP A 656 10.49 -20.84 -2.01
CA ASP A 656 9.52 -21.91 -2.09
C ASP A 656 10.20 -23.23 -1.73
N ARG A 657 9.64 -23.97 -0.76
CA ARG A 657 10.23 -25.21 -0.25
C ARG A 657 9.93 -26.44 -1.10
N GLN A 658 8.98 -26.36 -2.03
CA GLN A 658 8.66 -27.45 -2.95
C GLN A 658 9.52 -27.38 -4.21
N THR A 659 9.62 -26.20 -4.82
CA THR A 659 10.39 -25.97 -6.06
C THR A 659 11.85 -25.62 -5.78
N ASN A 660 12.18 -25.20 -4.53
CA ASN A 660 13.46 -24.64 -4.11
C ASN A 660 13.84 -23.33 -4.86
N GLN A 661 12.88 -22.72 -5.56
CA GLN A 661 13.07 -21.44 -6.24
C GLN A 661 13.10 -20.29 -5.24
N HIS A 662 13.82 -19.24 -5.59
CA HIS A 662 13.82 -18.00 -4.81
C HIS A 662 12.55 -17.18 -5.09
N LEU A 663 12.07 -16.46 -4.08
CA LEU A 663 10.95 -15.52 -4.25
C LEU A 663 11.44 -14.22 -4.87
N SER A 664 10.82 -13.79 -5.94
CA SER A 664 11.10 -12.51 -6.61
C SER A 664 10.69 -11.30 -5.78
N SER A 665 9.78 -11.46 -4.82
CA SER A 665 9.33 -10.40 -3.91
C SER A 665 10.31 -10.05 -2.79
N VAL A 666 11.39 -10.84 -2.59
CA VAL A 666 12.40 -10.57 -1.56
C VAL A 666 13.47 -9.64 -2.11
N ALA A 667 13.62 -8.47 -1.47
CA ALA A 667 14.64 -7.49 -1.83
C ALA A 667 16.06 -8.03 -1.57
N PRO A 668 17.06 -7.64 -2.39
CA PRO A 668 18.46 -7.93 -2.10
C PRO A 668 18.92 -7.22 -0.81
N LEU A 669 20.07 -7.63 -0.25
CA LEU A 669 20.72 -6.93 0.85
C LEU A 669 20.77 -5.42 0.53
N SER A 670 20.26 -4.62 1.44
CA SER A 670 20.22 -3.15 1.31
C SER A 670 20.52 -2.47 2.63
N GLY A 671 20.95 -1.23 2.57
CA GLY A 671 21.23 -0.45 3.76
C GLY A 671 21.34 1.05 3.48
N LEU A 672 21.28 1.78 4.57
CA LEU A 672 21.39 3.23 4.66
C LEU A 672 22.52 3.57 5.63
N ILE A 673 23.27 4.62 5.35
CA ILE A 673 24.16 5.27 6.30
C ILE A 673 24.04 6.78 6.13
N GLY A 674 23.84 7.50 7.21
CA GLY A 674 23.64 8.94 7.20
C GLY A 674 24.51 9.65 8.22
N LEU A 675 24.97 10.86 7.86
CA LEU A 675 25.64 11.80 8.73
C LEU A 675 24.77 13.06 8.81
N GLY A 676 24.21 13.31 9.97
CA GLY A 676 23.35 14.47 10.26
C GLY A 676 24.07 15.52 11.10
N TYR A 677 23.78 16.77 10.80
CA TYR A 677 24.10 17.93 11.62
C TYR A 677 22.80 18.66 11.95
N GLU A 678 22.48 18.86 13.21
CA GLU A 678 21.23 19.47 13.64
C GLU A 678 21.44 20.53 14.70
N THR A 679 20.80 21.69 14.50
CA THR A 679 20.66 22.76 15.47
C THR A 679 19.21 23.21 15.53
N ASP A 680 18.85 24.09 16.46
CA ASP A 680 17.49 24.64 16.57
C ASP A 680 17.05 25.41 15.31
N HIS A 681 17.98 25.94 14.55
CA HIS A 681 17.70 26.85 13.43
C HIS A 681 18.06 26.30 12.05
N TYR A 682 18.95 25.36 11.97
CA TYR A 682 19.35 24.75 10.68
C TYR A 682 19.93 23.36 10.90
N GLY A 683 19.82 22.54 9.90
CA GLY A 683 20.42 21.21 9.88
C GLY A 683 20.58 20.69 8.46
N ALA A 684 21.37 19.63 8.35
CA ALA A 684 21.61 18.93 7.09
C ALA A 684 21.90 17.45 7.35
N ASP A 685 21.42 16.58 6.45
CA ASP A 685 21.71 15.14 6.43
C ASP A 685 22.35 14.76 5.10
N LEU A 686 23.50 14.10 5.17
CA LEU A 686 24.12 13.40 4.04
C LEU A 686 23.86 11.92 4.19
N MET A 687 23.21 11.30 3.22
CA MET A 687 22.81 9.90 3.26
C MET A 687 23.36 9.13 2.06
N LEU A 688 23.98 7.97 2.32
CA LEU A 688 24.31 6.96 1.33
C LEU A 688 23.31 5.82 1.44
N ARG A 689 22.65 5.50 0.35
CA ARG A 689 21.75 4.35 0.19
C ARG A 689 22.38 3.36 -0.77
N ALA A 690 22.46 2.09 -0.38
CA ALA A 690 23.08 1.05 -1.20
C ALA A 690 22.25 -0.24 -1.19
N ALA A 691 22.29 -0.96 -2.31
CA ALA A 691 21.75 -2.32 -2.41
C ALA A 691 22.70 -3.22 -3.21
N ALA A 692 22.76 -4.49 -2.82
CA ALA A 692 23.51 -5.50 -3.54
C ALA A 692 22.81 -5.87 -4.86
N ALA A 693 23.55 -6.50 -5.78
CA ALA A 693 22.96 -7.04 -7.01
C ALA A 693 21.94 -8.14 -6.72
N ARG A 694 20.84 -8.15 -7.45
CA ARG A 694 19.83 -9.22 -7.40
C ARG A 694 20.28 -10.41 -8.21
N ASN A 695 20.99 -11.34 -7.58
CA ASN A 695 21.45 -12.58 -8.21
C ASN A 695 20.51 -13.77 -7.97
N LYS A 696 19.60 -13.65 -6.99
CA LYS A 696 18.61 -14.66 -6.60
C LYS A 696 17.29 -14.30 -7.27
N VAL A 697 16.98 -14.94 -8.38
CA VAL A 697 15.77 -14.75 -9.18
C VAL A 697 14.95 -16.03 -9.18
N GLU A 698 13.65 -15.92 -9.45
CA GLU A 698 12.73 -17.05 -9.52
C GLU A 698 12.99 -17.88 -10.78
N ASN A 699 13.07 -17.20 -11.92
CA ASN A 699 13.30 -17.82 -13.23
C ASN A 699 14.66 -17.39 -13.80
N ALA A 700 15.27 -18.24 -14.61
CA ALA A 700 16.58 -17.97 -15.20
C ALA A 700 16.59 -16.74 -16.13
N GLY A 701 15.45 -16.42 -16.73
CA GLY A 701 15.26 -15.28 -17.63
C GLY A 701 14.94 -13.96 -16.95
N ASP A 702 14.72 -13.93 -15.64
CA ASP A 702 14.38 -12.71 -14.90
C ASP A 702 15.54 -11.71 -14.92
N PHE A 703 15.22 -10.44 -14.97
CA PHE A 703 16.22 -9.37 -14.93
C PHE A 703 16.99 -9.39 -13.62
N LYS A 704 18.31 -9.40 -13.72
CA LYS A 704 19.25 -9.35 -12.57
C LYS A 704 19.70 -7.91 -12.35
N ALA A 705 18.93 -7.16 -11.53
CA ALA A 705 19.26 -5.78 -11.24
C ALA A 705 20.68 -5.64 -10.66
N PRO A 706 21.55 -4.81 -11.24
CA PRO A 706 22.88 -4.50 -10.68
C PRO A 706 22.78 -3.87 -9.30
N GLY A 707 23.82 -4.09 -8.47
CA GLY A 707 23.94 -3.36 -7.22
C GLY A 707 24.21 -1.87 -7.45
N TYR A 708 23.83 -1.04 -6.47
CA TYR A 708 23.97 0.39 -6.55
C TYR A 708 24.35 1.04 -5.23
N GLY A 709 24.90 2.26 -5.33
CA GLY A 709 25.05 3.22 -4.25
C GLY A 709 24.61 4.61 -4.74
N VAL A 710 23.77 5.28 -3.95
CA VAL A 710 23.16 6.56 -4.26
C VAL A 710 23.34 7.48 -3.08
N VAL A 711 23.74 8.74 -3.34
CA VAL A 711 23.96 9.76 -2.32
C VAL A 711 22.83 10.78 -2.38
N ASP A 712 22.24 11.03 -1.22
CA ASP A 712 21.18 12.02 -1.02
C ASP A 712 21.66 13.06 0.00
N LEU A 713 21.27 14.34 -0.17
CA LEU A 713 21.55 15.44 0.74
C LEU A 713 20.25 16.18 1.01
N THR A 714 19.90 16.35 2.29
CA THR A 714 18.76 17.16 2.71
C THR A 714 19.22 18.22 3.70
N GLY A 715 18.46 19.31 3.82
CA GLY A 715 18.74 20.33 4.82
C GLY A 715 17.51 21.19 5.08
N TYR A 716 17.51 21.82 6.25
CA TYR A 716 16.48 22.77 6.65
C TYR A 716 17.07 24.04 7.27
N TRP A 717 16.29 25.11 7.18
CA TRP A 717 16.58 26.38 7.81
C TRP A 717 15.30 27.00 8.40
N GLN A 718 15.39 27.40 9.67
CA GLN A 718 14.35 28.12 10.42
C GLN A 718 14.87 29.54 10.70
N PRO A 719 14.49 30.53 9.88
CA PRO A 719 14.99 31.91 10.05
C PRO A 719 14.50 32.50 11.38
N VAL A 720 15.43 32.94 12.23
CA VAL A 720 15.10 33.58 13.54
C VAL A 720 14.17 34.77 13.41
N MET A 721 14.20 35.47 12.26
CA MET A 721 13.37 36.65 12.00
C MET A 721 11.93 36.32 11.57
N LEU A 722 11.64 35.07 11.20
CA LEU A 722 10.35 34.60 10.70
C LEU A 722 9.88 33.45 11.59
N ASP A 723 9.29 33.79 12.73
CA ASP A 723 8.83 32.79 13.69
C ASP A 723 7.86 31.77 13.04
N GLY A 724 8.07 30.50 13.33
CA GLY A 724 7.27 29.39 12.80
C GLY A 724 7.55 29.03 11.33
N VAL A 725 8.40 29.77 10.61
CA VAL A 725 8.76 29.44 9.21
C VAL A 725 9.91 28.45 9.16
N LYS A 726 9.76 27.40 8.36
CA LYS A 726 10.79 26.42 8.04
C LYS A 726 10.93 26.25 6.54
N LEU A 727 12.15 26.39 6.03
CA LEU A 727 12.51 26.15 4.63
C LEU A 727 13.34 24.88 4.55
N GLN A 728 13.09 24.05 3.55
CA GLN A 728 13.77 22.79 3.38
C GLN A 728 14.15 22.57 1.92
N ALA A 729 15.27 21.90 1.71
CA ALA A 729 15.72 21.48 0.39
C ALA A 729 16.37 20.09 0.47
N GLY A 730 16.17 19.30 -0.57
CA GLY A 730 16.82 18.00 -0.75
C GLY A 730 17.34 17.86 -2.17
N LEU A 731 18.54 17.29 -2.30
CA LEU A 731 19.13 16.86 -3.56
C LEU A 731 19.28 15.34 -3.49
N PHE A 732 18.53 14.64 -4.31
CA PHE A 732 18.46 13.18 -4.33
C PHE A 732 19.20 12.63 -5.53
N ASN A 733 19.82 11.45 -5.36
CA ASN A 733 20.72 10.89 -6.36
C ASN A 733 21.74 11.94 -6.86
N ALA A 734 22.40 12.61 -5.95
CA ALA A 734 23.24 13.80 -6.23
C ALA A 734 24.34 13.53 -7.29
N LEU A 735 24.79 12.26 -7.40
CA LEU A 735 25.80 11.82 -8.37
C LEU A 735 25.23 11.36 -9.71
N ASP A 736 23.91 11.49 -9.91
CA ASP A 736 23.19 11.10 -11.14
C ASP A 736 23.42 9.63 -11.54
N LYS A 737 23.40 8.74 -10.55
CA LYS A 737 23.60 7.30 -10.78
C LYS A 737 22.38 6.68 -11.44
N LYS A 738 22.55 6.05 -12.59
CA LYS A 738 21.55 5.16 -13.18
C LYS A 738 21.52 3.84 -12.41
N TYR A 739 20.36 3.45 -11.91
CA TYR A 739 20.18 2.24 -11.10
C TYR A 739 18.75 1.71 -11.18
N TRP A 740 18.53 0.50 -10.67
CA TRP A 740 17.24 -0.18 -10.63
C TRP A 740 16.93 -0.64 -9.20
N ASN A 741 15.73 -0.33 -8.72
CA ASN A 741 15.19 -1.04 -7.57
C ASN A 741 14.66 -2.40 -8.06
N ALA A 742 15.23 -3.47 -7.55
CA ALA A 742 14.93 -4.83 -8.00
C ALA A 742 13.44 -5.21 -7.90
N LEU A 743 12.69 -4.62 -6.97
CA LEU A 743 11.26 -4.88 -6.79
C LEU A 743 10.36 -4.11 -7.77
N ASN A 744 10.90 -3.06 -8.41
CA ASN A 744 10.16 -2.27 -9.41
C ASN A 744 10.33 -2.80 -10.84
N VAL A 745 11.20 -3.80 -11.03
CA VAL A 745 11.38 -4.45 -12.34
C VAL A 745 10.52 -5.71 -12.38
N PRO A 746 9.63 -5.85 -13.37
CA PRO A 746 8.77 -7.02 -13.51
C PRO A 746 9.57 -8.34 -13.59
N THR A 747 8.94 -9.42 -13.16
CA THR A 747 9.48 -10.79 -13.34
C THR A 747 9.13 -11.32 -14.73
N GLY A 748 9.94 -12.25 -15.25
CA GLY A 748 9.77 -12.79 -16.59
C GLY A 748 10.45 -11.97 -17.69
N ALA A 749 10.01 -12.15 -18.93
CA ALA A 749 10.52 -11.40 -20.07
C ALA A 749 10.05 -9.94 -20.01
N LEU A 750 10.98 -9.00 -20.06
CA LEU A 750 10.65 -7.58 -20.11
C LEU A 750 9.99 -7.21 -21.44
N VAL A 751 8.90 -6.46 -21.35
CA VAL A 751 8.18 -5.93 -22.54
C VAL A 751 8.93 -4.74 -23.12
N GLN A 752 9.48 -3.86 -22.27
CA GLN A 752 10.31 -2.72 -22.63
C GLN A 752 11.78 -3.02 -22.32
N PRO A 753 12.74 -2.26 -22.91
CA PRO A 753 14.14 -2.36 -22.52
C PRO A 753 14.31 -2.10 -21.01
N ASP A 754 15.35 -2.67 -20.39
CA ASP A 754 15.63 -2.57 -18.95
C ASP A 754 15.72 -1.12 -18.46
N ASP A 755 16.19 -0.20 -19.29
CA ASP A 755 16.26 1.24 -18.98
C ASP A 755 14.89 1.88 -18.69
N TYR A 756 13.79 1.34 -19.24
CA TYR A 756 12.43 1.79 -18.94
C TYR A 756 12.07 1.64 -17.46
N TYR A 757 12.63 0.63 -16.82
CA TYR A 757 12.39 0.30 -15.40
C TYR A 757 13.44 0.89 -14.47
N SER A 758 14.31 1.78 -14.98
CA SER A 758 15.32 2.45 -14.16
C SER A 758 14.67 3.46 -13.21
N GLU A 759 15.37 3.75 -12.11
CA GLU A 759 14.96 4.73 -11.13
C GLU A 759 15.28 6.16 -11.57
N VAL A 760 14.69 7.14 -10.86
CA VAL A 760 14.88 8.57 -11.13
C VAL A 760 16.35 8.95 -11.06
N GLY A 761 16.82 9.77 -11.99
CA GLY A 761 18.13 10.41 -12.00
C GLY A 761 18.28 11.42 -10.86
N ARG A 762 19.27 12.32 -10.98
CA ARG A 762 19.43 13.41 -10.01
C ARG A 762 18.20 14.31 -10.04
N ASN A 763 17.61 14.52 -8.86
CA ASN A 763 16.43 15.36 -8.68
C ASN A 763 16.51 16.17 -7.38
N PHE A 764 15.69 17.20 -7.26
CA PHE A 764 15.64 18.03 -6.07
C PHE A 764 14.21 18.27 -5.61
N ARG A 765 14.05 18.49 -4.32
CA ARG A 765 12.79 18.81 -3.68
C ARG A 765 12.98 20.01 -2.77
N VAL A 766 12.05 20.95 -2.79
CA VAL A 766 12.03 22.10 -1.89
C VAL A 766 10.69 22.18 -1.18
N SER A 767 10.69 22.68 0.05
CA SER A 767 9.49 22.86 0.83
C SER A 767 9.60 24.12 1.70
N ALA A 768 8.49 24.82 1.86
CA ALA A 768 8.33 25.89 2.81
C ALA A 768 7.11 25.60 3.67
N SER A 769 7.25 25.69 5.00
CA SER A 769 6.16 25.54 5.93
C SER A 769 6.13 26.71 6.91
N TRP A 770 4.93 27.04 7.36
CA TRP A 770 4.67 28.05 8.39
C TRP A 770 3.68 27.50 9.40
N GLN A 771 4.15 27.42 10.66
CA GLN A 771 3.35 26.95 11.79
C GLN A 771 3.21 28.07 12.82
N PHE A 772 1.99 28.40 13.26
CA PHE A 772 1.74 29.46 14.24
C PHE A 772 0.62 29.11 15.24
#